data_af28fa080696f4254f43ae5a4499131b
#
_entry.id   af28fa080696f4254f43ae5a4499131b
#
_cell.length_a   1.000
_cell.length_b   1.000
_cell.length_c   1.000
_cell.angle_alpha   90.00
_cell.angle_beta   90.00
_cell.angle_gamma   90.00
#
_symmetry.space_group_name_H-M   'P 1'
#
loop_
_entity.id
_entity.type
_entity.pdbx_description
1 polymer ?
#
loop_
_entity_poly.entity_id
_entity_poly.type
_entity_poly.pdbx_seq_one_letter_code
_entity_poly.pdbx_strand_id
1 'polypeptide(L)'
;MEQTVRVGHRTAYEWLAALPAFVVLVFVVILNTSHTMHAQLLQLGEGIWEGYFTLRHDPVTPDCNPNIDVEFELNKIIQQRAAAPQDDFDLFEPDPINPALMRQSLLAAQDQCRIKVEQFEATDGRITPAVKLFRTVELGVARFGEMGLSAQRIMLAVLVLICGLTALFRRHHIALRPMITVMDYRVASGAQLIAATILFYSVYSFKNVAFSAGIAVTTEHGILHWLWIGGFGVILLLSLFQFIFVPKTAKPGGSFLKAQLAVPLYATMCIISGTYFISAGHSAGIGIYLNQMMELSQLFLNVGLYVWIGMLLKRTELAGKVFNIFRPFKLPPEMLAVAVVALAAIPTAYTGGSGIFVIAVGGLIYAEMRRAGARRQLALAATAMSGSLGVVLRPCLLVVIVAALNNEVTTDQLFGWGVKVFFLTTALFAMMALITRQGPLRLDPPENVWPEFKAALKPLFPYVILVGVTLVVYALLLNAYLDEFSAPIILPVLLLVILIYERLTQEKTGRENLNIDYLEKRLVDSWDDVRKGNDSIEKTIREATTETTGHIGALLMLMGMSISIGGVIERVELMSMVPTEFGSIWVAMTLLVAILVVIGMIMDPYGAVILVSATIATIAYDSGIDPVHFWMVTLVAFELGYLSPPVALNHLLTRQVVGEEEVRLSALEGHNFWYRHEKILLPLVTMGLALLVVAYVPLMIGYD
;
A
#
# COMPACT_ATOMS: atom_id res chain seq x y z
N MET A 1 26.68 15.16 -20.20
CA MET A 1 26.53 15.51 -21.62
C MET A 1 25.24 14.88 -22.09
N GLU A 2 24.14 15.51 -21.83
CA GLU A 2 22.80 15.02 -22.14
C GLU A 2 22.06 15.99 -23.01
N GLN A 3 21.62 15.41 -24.04
CA GLN A 3 20.99 16.01 -25.17
C GLN A 3 19.67 16.67 -24.80
N THR A 4 19.64 17.96 -24.85
CA THR A 4 18.49 18.76 -25.20
C THR A 4 18.01 18.33 -26.57
N VAL A 5 17.01 17.47 -26.67
CA VAL A 5 16.35 17.17 -27.96
C VAL A 5 14.85 16.99 -27.76
N ARG A 6 14.12 18.00 -28.24
CA ARG A 6 12.78 18.01 -28.85
C ARG A 6 11.54 17.74 -27.98
N VAL A 7 10.85 18.84 -27.82
CA VAL A 7 9.70 19.08 -26.94
C VAL A 7 8.34 18.58 -27.48
N GLY A 8 8.21 18.13 -28.72
CA GLY A 8 6.90 17.86 -29.30
C GLY A 8 6.38 16.42 -29.25
N HIS A 9 7.27 15.42 -29.41
CA HIS A 9 6.84 14.00 -29.46
C HIS A 9 6.93 13.24 -28.14
N ARG A 10 7.62 13.76 -27.12
CA ARG A 10 7.74 13.13 -25.80
C ARG A 10 6.47 13.23 -24.97
N THR A 11 5.70 14.29 -25.11
CA THR A 11 4.49 14.55 -24.32
C THR A 11 3.39 13.50 -24.52
N ALA A 12 3.12 13.09 -25.76
CA ALA A 12 2.13 12.06 -26.05
C ALA A 12 2.52 10.70 -25.48
N TYR A 13 3.80 10.34 -25.55
CA TYR A 13 4.33 9.09 -24.99
C TYR A 13 4.30 9.07 -23.46
N GLU A 14 4.62 10.18 -22.80
CA GLU A 14 4.54 10.31 -21.35
C GLU A 14 3.10 10.19 -20.85
N TRP A 15 2.15 10.80 -21.58
CA TRP A 15 0.73 10.64 -21.31
C TRP A 15 0.24 9.20 -21.51
N LEU A 16 0.71 8.52 -22.54
CA LEU A 16 0.34 7.13 -22.82
C LEU A 16 0.80 6.18 -21.69
N ALA A 17 1.94 6.49 -21.07
CA ALA A 17 2.46 5.75 -19.92
C ALA A 17 1.79 6.14 -18.59
N ALA A 18 1.44 7.42 -18.40
CA ALA A 18 0.92 7.95 -17.13
C ALA A 18 -0.60 7.89 -17.04
N LEU A 19 -1.31 8.17 -18.14
CA LEU A 19 -2.76 8.38 -18.14
C LEU A 19 -3.54 7.15 -17.64
N PRO A 20 -3.26 5.91 -18.05
CA PRO A 20 -4.00 4.76 -17.54
C PRO A 20 -3.82 4.56 -16.04
N ALA A 21 -2.59 4.70 -15.53
CA ALA A 21 -2.33 4.61 -14.09
C ALA A 21 -2.99 5.77 -13.32
N PHE A 22 -2.93 6.99 -13.86
CA PHE A 22 -3.60 8.15 -13.30
C PHE A 22 -5.11 7.95 -13.20
N VAL A 23 -5.73 7.46 -14.28
CA VAL A 23 -7.18 7.19 -14.32
C VAL A 23 -7.55 6.15 -13.27
N VAL A 24 -6.80 5.05 -13.16
CA VAL A 24 -7.06 4.02 -12.13
C VAL A 24 -6.93 4.60 -10.73
N LEU A 25 -5.85 5.34 -10.44
CA LEU A 25 -5.63 5.91 -9.09
C LEU A 25 -6.69 6.94 -8.72
N VAL A 26 -7.05 7.85 -9.63
CA VAL A 26 -8.12 8.82 -9.42
C VAL A 26 -9.47 8.12 -9.25
N PHE A 27 -9.73 7.10 -10.06
CA PHE A 27 -10.96 6.33 -9.96
C PHE A 27 -11.08 5.62 -8.60
N VAL A 28 -9.99 5.04 -8.07
CA VAL A 28 -9.95 4.44 -6.73
C VAL A 28 -10.27 5.49 -5.64
N VAL A 29 -9.71 6.70 -5.74
CA VAL A 29 -10.02 7.79 -4.79
C VAL A 29 -11.50 8.16 -4.87
N ILE A 30 -12.06 8.32 -6.07
CA ILE A 30 -13.47 8.69 -6.27
C ILE A 30 -14.40 7.59 -5.74
N LEU A 31 -14.09 6.30 -6.01
CA LEU A 31 -14.91 5.18 -5.55
C LEU A 31 -14.94 5.05 -4.03
N ASN A 32 -13.77 5.14 -3.39
CA ASN A 32 -13.67 5.11 -1.94
C ASN A 32 -14.39 6.31 -1.30
N THR A 33 -14.26 7.51 -1.90
CA THR A 33 -15.00 8.71 -1.49
C THR A 33 -16.52 8.51 -1.66
N SER A 34 -16.96 7.91 -2.77
CA SER A 34 -18.36 7.63 -3.05
C SER A 34 -18.99 6.71 -2.01
N HIS A 35 -18.27 5.67 -1.58
CA HIS A 35 -18.74 4.78 -0.53
C HIS A 35 -18.97 5.52 0.80
N THR A 36 -18.02 6.37 1.21
CA THR A 36 -18.15 7.19 2.42
C THR A 36 -19.30 8.21 2.28
N MET A 37 -19.42 8.84 1.12
CA MET A 37 -20.48 9.82 0.82
C MET A 37 -21.88 9.18 0.83
N HIS A 38 -22.02 7.93 0.37
CA HIS A 38 -23.28 7.20 0.44
C HIS A 38 -23.76 7.02 1.88
N ALA A 39 -22.88 6.63 2.81
CA ALA A 39 -23.22 6.53 4.22
C ALA A 39 -23.71 7.87 4.81
N GLN A 40 -23.08 8.99 4.44
CA GLN A 40 -23.51 10.30 4.87
C GLN A 40 -24.83 10.75 4.26
N LEU A 41 -25.06 10.43 2.99
CA LEU A 41 -26.37 10.70 2.34
C LEU A 41 -27.48 9.91 3.02
N LEU A 42 -27.24 8.66 3.43
CA LEU A 42 -28.23 7.90 4.20
C LEU A 42 -28.57 8.57 5.54
N GLN A 43 -27.55 9.00 6.30
CA GLN A 43 -27.76 9.72 7.56
C GLN A 43 -28.48 11.05 7.36
N LEU A 44 -28.11 11.79 6.31
CA LEU A 44 -28.77 13.03 5.95
C LEU A 44 -30.22 12.80 5.56
N GLY A 45 -30.49 11.76 4.77
CA GLY A 45 -31.83 11.36 4.39
C GLY A 45 -32.69 11.04 5.60
N GLU A 46 -32.17 10.27 6.54
CA GLU A 46 -32.87 9.93 7.79
C GLU A 46 -33.11 11.18 8.69
N GLY A 47 -32.16 12.13 8.71
CA GLY A 47 -32.31 13.39 9.43
C GLY A 47 -33.37 14.34 8.84
N ILE A 48 -33.60 14.30 7.52
CA ILE A 48 -34.58 15.13 6.83
C ILE A 48 -35.98 14.46 6.79
N TRP A 49 -35.98 13.15 6.55
CA TRP A 49 -37.21 12.34 6.45
C TRP A 49 -37.09 11.16 7.41
N GLU A 50 -37.76 11.20 8.53
CA GLU A 50 -37.82 10.10 9.49
C GLU A 50 -38.27 8.80 8.79
N GLY A 51 -37.47 7.72 8.96
CA GLY A 51 -37.69 6.45 8.27
C GLY A 51 -37.35 6.48 6.78
N TYR A 52 -36.37 7.31 6.35
CA TYR A 52 -35.94 7.42 4.95
C TYR A 52 -35.58 6.07 4.33
N PHE A 53 -35.08 5.11 5.11
CA PHE A 53 -34.76 3.77 4.63
C PHE A 53 -35.95 3.08 3.94
N THR A 54 -37.19 3.31 4.41
CA THR A 54 -38.40 2.77 3.80
C THR A 54 -38.78 3.49 2.53
N LEU A 55 -38.33 4.75 2.36
CA LEU A 55 -38.63 5.59 1.20
C LEU A 55 -37.64 5.39 0.04
N ARG A 56 -36.60 4.57 0.22
CA ARG A 56 -35.55 4.31 -0.80
C ARG A 56 -36.05 3.53 -2.01
N HIS A 57 -37.11 2.75 -1.86
CA HIS A 57 -37.75 1.98 -2.93
C HIS A 57 -39.19 2.41 -3.10
N ASP A 58 -39.70 2.29 -4.32
CA ASP A 58 -41.12 2.46 -4.53
C ASP A 58 -41.84 1.29 -3.84
N PRO A 59 -42.87 1.56 -3.02
CA PRO A 59 -43.59 0.51 -2.33
C PRO A 59 -44.32 -0.36 -3.35
N VAL A 60 -44.20 -1.67 -3.19
CA VAL A 60 -44.93 -2.63 -4.02
C VAL A 60 -46.38 -2.69 -3.53
N THR A 61 -47.33 -2.48 -4.43
CA THR A 61 -48.75 -2.63 -4.12
C THR A 61 -49.02 -4.03 -3.57
N PRO A 62 -49.58 -4.16 -2.35
CA PRO A 62 -49.90 -5.47 -1.79
C PRO A 62 -50.91 -6.22 -2.67
N ASP A 63 -50.52 -7.42 -3.09
CA ASP A 63 -51.40 -8.30 -3.88
C ASP A 63 -52.27 -9.15 -2.95
N CYS A 64 -53.00 -8.49 -2.08
CA CYS A 64 -53.92 -9.11 -1.12
C CYS A 64 -55.10 -8.18 -0.80
N ASN A 65 -56.20 -8.75 -0.35
CA ASN A 65 -57.39 -8.00 0.06
C ASN A 65 -57.53 -7.98 1.59
N PRO A 66 -57.35 -6.82 2.26
CA PRO A 66 -57.47 -6.72 3.70
C PRO A 66 -58.92 -6.93 4.23
N ASN A 67 -59.92 -6.82 3.35
CA ASN A 67 -61.34 -6.96 3.71
C ASN A 67 -61.92 -8.30 3.23
N ILE A 68 -61.12 -9.36 3.19
CA ILE A 68 -61.57 -10.69 2.81
C ILE A 68 -62.58 -11.24 3.83
N ASP A 69 -63.70 -11.79 3.34
CA ASP A 69 -64.60 -12.52 4.21
C ASP A 69 -64.02 -13.90 4.52
N VAL A 70 -63.49 -14.03 5.73
CA VAL A 70 -62.76 -15.23 6.16
C VAL A 70 -63.70 -16.45 6.18
N GLU A 71 -65.00 -16.30 6.51
CA GLU A 71 -65.95 -17.42 6.54
C GLU A 71 -66.28 -17.87 5.11
N PHE A 72 -66.45 -16.90 4.20
CA PHE A 72 -66.70 -17.21 2.80
C PHE A 72 -65.48 -17.94 2.15
N GLU A 73 -64.28 -17.44 2.37
CA GLU A 73 -63.08 -18.04 1.78
C GLU A 73 -62.74 -19.37 2.43
N LEU A 74 -62.99 -19.55 3.73
CA LEU A 74 -62.87 -20.82 4.44
C LEU A 74 -63.80 -21.88 3.81
N ASN A 75 -65.05 -21.53 3.60
CA ASN A 75 -66.04 -22.46 3.00
C ASN A 75 -65.66 -22.78 1.55
N LYS A 76 -65.17 -21.83 0.79
CA LYS A 76 -64.69 -22.04 -0.59
C LYS A 76 -63.47 -22.99 -0.65
N ILE A 77 -62.51 -22.83 0.24
CA ILE A 77 -61.32 -23.71 0.33
C ILE A 77 -61.74 -25.12 0.74
N ILE A 78 -62.65 -25.24 1.69
CA ILE A 78 -63.19 -26.56 2.10
C ILE A 78 -63.88 -27.24 0.95
N GLN A 79 -64.74 -26.51 0.20
CA GLN A 79 -65.43 -27.05 -0.97
C GLN A 79 -64.46 -27.41 -2.10
N GLN A 80 -63.46 -26.60 -2.39
CA GLN A 80 -62.45 -26.87 -3.40
C GLN A 80 -61.59 -28.09 -3.08
N ARG A 81 -61.20 -28.29 -1.83
CA ARG A 81 -60.51 -29.50 -1.39
C ARG A 81 -61.41 -30.74 -1.41
N ALA A 82 -62.68 -30.61 -1.08
CA ALA A 82 -63.62 -31.70 -1.16
C ALA A 82 -63.96 -32.13 -2.60
N ALA A 83 -63.81 -31.22 -3.59
CA ALA A 83 -64.04 -31.46 -4.99
C ALA A 83 -62.75 -31.83 -5.78
N ALA A 84 -61.57 -31.79 -5.17
CA ALA A 84 -60.32 -32.16 -5.83
C ALA A 84 -60.30 -33.66 -6.09
N PRO A 85 -59.95 -34.11 -7.30
CA PRO A 85 -59.82 -35.54 -7.60
C PRO A 85 -58.71 -36.10 -6.71
N GLN A 86 -58.97 -37.23 -6.03
CA GLN A 86 -57.92 -37.99 -5.38
C GLN A 86 -57.04 -38.62 -6.49
N ASP A 87 -55.86 -38.09 -6.68
CA ASP A 87 -54.85 -38.73 -7.52
C ASP A 87 -54.34 -39.96 -6.77
N ASP A 88 -54.42 -41.12 -7.38
CA ASP A 88 -53.97 -42.44 -6.85
C ASP A 88 -52.45 -42.56 -6.61
N PHE A 89 -51.72 -41.43 -6.70
CA PHE A 89 -50.25 -41.35 -6.57
C PHE A 89 -49.75 -40.51 -5.40
N ASP A 90 -50.62 -40.05 -4.50
CA ASP A 90 -50.19 -39.24 -3.33
C ASP A 90 -49.69 -40.17 -2.23
N LEU A 91 -48.36 -40.20 -2.09
CA LEU A 91 -47.62 -40.94 -1.05
C LEU A 91 -47.85 -40.47 0.38
N PHE A 92 -48.62 -39.38 0.55
CA PHE A 92 -48.98 -38.80 1.85
C PHE A 92 -50.50 -38.67 1.94
N GLU A 93 -51.10 -39.35 2.89
CA GLU A 93 -52.51 -39.09 3.22
C GLU A 93 -52.69 -37.58 3.52
N PRO A 94 -53.63 -36.87 2.84
CA PRO A 94 -53.83 -35.49 3.10
C PRO A 94 -54.31 -35.32 4.55
N ASP A 95 -53.57 -34.50 5.33
CA ASP A 95 -53.96 -34.19 6.69
C ASP A 95 -55.42 -33.81 6.81
N PRO A 96 -56.14 -34.33 7.84
CA PRO A 96 -57.53 -34.05 8.01
C PRO A 96 -57.77 -32.55 8.16
N ILE A 97 -58.69 -32.01 7.34
CA ILE A 97 -59.07 -30.61 7.34
C ILE A 97 -59.50 -30.20 8.74
N ASN A 98 -58.66 -29.38 9.41
CA ASN A 98 -59.07 -28.75 10.67
C ASN A 98 -59.57 -27.32 10.39
N PRO A 99 -60.91 -27.10 10.35
CA PRO A 99 -61.47 -25.80 10.03
C PRO A 99 -61.04 -24.69 11.01
N ALA A 100 -60.78 -25.05 12.28
CA ALA A 100 -60.37 -24.07 13.26
C ALA A 100 -58.95 -23.54 13.02
N LEU A 101 -58.01 -24.42 12.67
CA LEU A 101 -56.67 -24.03 12.30
C LEU A 101 -56.62 -23.26 10.99
N MET A 102 -57.42 -23.65 10.00
CA MET A 102 -57.52 -22.94 8.71
C MET A 102 -58.16 -21.56 8.85
N ARG A 103 -59.14 -21.40 9.71
CA ARG A 103 -59.71 -20.11 10.07
C ARG A 103 -58.70 -19.22 10.74
N GLN A 104 -57.91 -19.75 11.67
CA GLN A 104 -56.83 -19.01 12.35
C GLN A 104 -55.76 -18.57 11.36
N SER A 105 -55.37 -19.43 10.40
CA SER A 105 -54.39 -19.05 9.36
C SER A 105 -54.93 -17.96 8.42
N LEU A 106 -56.21 -17.99 8.06
CA LEU A 106 -56.85 -16.95 7.23
C LEU A 106 -56.97 -15.62 7.99
N LEU A 107 -57.31 -15.64 9.28
CA LEU A 107 -57.31 -14.44 10.12
C LEU A 107 -55.90 -13.84 10.24
N ALA A 108 -54.88 -14.67 10.43
CA ALA A 108 -53.49 -14.22 10.48
C ALA A 108 -53.04 -13.65 9.11
N ALA A 109 -53.46 -14.26 7.99
CA ALA A 109 -53.15 -13.78 6.65
C ALA A 109 -53.89 -12.44 6.37
N GLN A 110 -55.10 -12.27 6.81
CA GLN A 110 -55.88 -11.00 6.72
C GLN A 110 -55.18 -9.90 7.53
N ASP A 111 -54.76 -10.20 8.76
CA ASP A 111 -54.08 -9.23 9.63
C ASP A 111 -52.73 -8.81 9.04
N GLN A 112 -51.94 -9.77 8.51
CA GLN A 112 -50.72 -9.45 7.76
C GLN A 112 -51.01 -8.61 6.50
N CYS A 113 -52.07 -8.89 5.79
CA CYS A 113 -52.47 -8.10 4.63
C CYS A 113 -52.80 -6.65 5.03
N ARG A 114 -53.58 -6.47 6.12
CA ARG A 114 -53.90 -5.14 6.64
C ARG A 114 -52.63 -4.36 7.00
N ILE A 115 -51.71 -4.97 7.70
CA ILE A 115 -50.40 -4.36 8.04
C ILE A 115 -49.64 -3.96 6.77
N LYS A 116 -49.63 -4.81 5.74
CA LYS A 116 -48.94 -4.50 4.46
C LYS A 116 -49.62 -3.33 3.74
N VAL A 117 -50.94 -3.25 3.72
CA VAL A 117 -51.68 -2.13 3.10
C VAL A 117 -51.45 -0.83 3.87
N GLU A 118 -51.52 -0.85 5.21
CA GLU A 118 -51.19 0.31 6.04
C GLU A 118 -49.78 0.81 5.83
N GLN A 119 -48.80 -0.11 5.74
CA GLN A 119 -47.40 0.24 5.45
C GLN A 119 -47.27 0.82 4.04
N PHE A 120 -47.94 0.25 3.06
CA PHE A 120 -47.94 0.76 1.69
C PHE A 120 -48.49 2.21 1.63
N GLU A 121 -49.66 2.46 2.20
CA GLU A 121 -50.30 3.78 2.22
C GLU A 121 -49.43 4.80 2.99
N ALA A 122 -48.92 4.40 4.15
CA ALA A 122 -48.02 5.24 4.94
C ALA A 122 -46.72 5.60 4.22
N THR A 123 -46.22 4.72 3.33
CA THR A 123 -44.97 4.94 2.58
C THR A 123 -45.25 5.72 1.29
N ASP A 124 -46.28 5.36 0.52
CA ASP A 124 -46.58 5.98 -0.77
C ASP A 124 -46.92 7.48 -0.62
N GLY A 125 -47.72 7.84 0.39
CA GLY A 125 -48.08 9.23 0.69
C GLY A 125 -46.89 10.12 1.09
N ARG A 126 -45.75 9.55 1.49
CA ARG A 126 -44.53 10.26 1.90
C ARG A 126 -43.49 10.42 0.77
N ILE A 127 -43.66 9.75 -0.36
CA ILE A 127 -42.74 9.82 -1.50
C ILE A 127 -43.03 11.09 -2.33
N THR A 128 -42.55 12.23 -1.83
CA THR A 128 -42.64 13.53 -2.50
C THR A 128 -41.62 13.63 -3.65
N PRO A 129 -41.75 14.61 -4.59
CA PRO A 129 -40.76 14.87 -5.62
C PRO A 129 -39.38 15.16 -5.06
N ALA A 130 -39.25 15.78 -3.87
CA ALA A 130 -38.01 16.03 -3.18
C ALA A 130 -37.33 14.72 -2.74
N VAL A 131 -38.12 13.79 -2.16
CA VAL A 131 -37.63 12.45 -1.79
C VAL A 131 -37.15 11.70 -3.04
N LYS A 132 -37.89 11.75 -4.15
CA LYS A 132 -37.48 11.09 -5.41
C LYS A 132 -36.19 11.65 -5.97
N LEU A 133 -36.00 12.97 -5.93
CA LEU A 133 -34.77 13.61 -6.38
C LEU A 133 -33.57 13.18 -5.50
N PHE A 134 -33.74 13.29 -4.18
CA PHE A 134 -32.70 12.91 -3.22
C PHE A 134 -32.33 11.43 -3.34
N ARG A 135 -33.32 10.54 -3.41
CA ARG A 135 -33.18 9.11 -3.64
C ARG A 135 -32.41 8.81 -4.93
N THR A 136 -32.70 9.53 -6.02
CA THR A 136 -31.99 9.34 -7.30
C THR A 136 -30.50 9.64 -7.15
N VAL A 137 -30.14 10.69 -6.42
CA VAL A 137 -28.73 11.05 -6.14
C VAL A 137 -28.10 10.01 -5.22
N GLU A 138 -28.73 9.68 -4.11
CA GLU A 138 -28.24 8.72 -3.12
C GLU A 138 -28.01 7.33 -3.74
N LEU A 139 -29.00 6.79 -4.46
CA LEU A 139 -28.88 5.49 -5.14
C LEU A 139 -27.89 5.53 -6.30
N GLY A 140 -27.73 6.68 -6.97
CA GLY A 140 -26.69 6.88 -7.97
C GLY A 140 -25.29 6.74 -7.37
N VAL A 141 -25.07 7.40 -6.24
CA VAL A 141 -23.80 7.31 -5.47
C VAL A 141 -23.58 5.89 -4.94
N ALA A 142 -24.64 5.24 -4.42
CA ALA A 142 -24.57 3.86 -3.94
C ALA A 142 -24.14 2.88 -5.04
N ARG A 143 -24.82 2.90 -6.19
CA ARG A 143 -24.51 2.05 -7.36
C ARG A 143 -23.09 2.27 -7.87
N PHE A 144 -22.65 3.52 -7.87
CA PHE A 144 -21.28 3.84 -8.26
C PHE A 144 -20.25 3.25 -7.29
N GLY A 145 -20.51 3.33 -5.98
CA GLY A 145 -19.67 2.70 -4.94
C GLY A 145 -19.64 1.17 -5.05
N GLU A 146 -20.81 0.53 -5.25
CA GLU A 146 -20.92 -0.93 -5.45
C GLU A 146 -20.17 -1.40 -6.71
N MET A 147 -20.32 -0.67 -7.82
CA MET A 147 -19.55 -0.94 -9.05
C MET A 147 -18.05 -0.86 -8.80
N GLY A 148 -17.62 0.07 -7.93
CA GLY A 148 -16.23 0.20 -7.53
C GLY A 148 -15.72 -1.00 -6.76
N LEU A 149 -16.48 -1.47 -5.79
CA LEU A 149 -16.10 -2.63 -4.99
C LEU A 149 -15.97 -3.89 -5.86
N SER A 150 -16.92 -4.11 -6.77
CA SER A 150 -16.86 -5.25 -7.71
C SER A 150 -15.70 -5.13 -8.71
N ALA A 151 -15.28 -3.92 -9.09
CA ALA A 151 -14.21 -3.72 -10.06
C ALA A 151 -12.80 -3.68 -9.44
N GLN A 152 -12.64 -3.69 -8.12
CA GLN A 152 -11.33 -3.51 -7.45
C GLN A 152 -10.26 -4.51 -7.91
N ARG A 153 -10.63 -5.79 -8.07
CA ARG A 153 -9.72 -6.83 -8.55
C ARG A 153 -9.23 -6.55 -9.98
N ILE A 154 -10.14 -6.14 -10.85
CA ILE A 154 -9.82 -5.78 -12.24
C ILE A 154 -8.94 -4.53 -12.26
N MET A 155 -9.26 -3.52 -11.46
CA MET A 155 -8.45 -2.30 -11.34
C MET A 155 -7.03 -2.59 -10.86
N LEU A 156 -6.88 -3.45 -9.86
CA LEU A 156 -5.55 -3.86 -9.39
C LEU A 156 -4.78 -4.59 -10.49
N ALA A 157 -5.40 -5.55 -11.17
CA ALA A 157 -4.75 -6.27 -12.27
C ALA A 157 -4.31 -5.32 -13.39
N VAL A 158 -5.17 -4.37 -13.78
CA VAL A 158 -4.84 -3.34 -14.76
C VAL A 158 -3.67 -2.47 -14.28
N LEU A 159 -3.69 -2.05 -13.01
CA LEU A 159 -2.61 -1.25 -12.42
C LEU A 159 -1.28 -2.01 -12.43
N VAL A 160 -1.27 -3.26 -11.97
CA VAL A 160 -0.06 -4.13 -11.97
C VAL A 160 0.50 -4.29 -13.37
N LEU A 161 -0.36 -4.60 -14.35
CA LEU A 161 0.09 -4.85 -15.72
C LEU A 161 0.60 -3.58 -16.39
N ILE A 162 -0.12 -2.46 -16.31
CA ILE A 162 0.30 -1.19 -16.94
C ILE A 162 1.58 -0.66 -16.29
N CYS A 163 1.63 -0.67 -14.96
CA CYS A 163 2.79 -0.22 -14.22
C CYS A 163 3.98 -1.17 -14.44
N GLY A 164 3.74 -2.49 -14.42
CA GLY A 164 4.75 -3.51 -14.71
C GLY A 164 5.34 -3.37 -16.13
N LEU A 165 4.48 -3.19 -17.13
CA LEU A 165 4.91 -2.91 -18.52
C LEU A 165 5.73 -1.62 -18.62
N THR A 166 5.30 -0.56 -17.92
CA THR A 166 6.02 0.72 -17.91
C THR A 166 7.38 0.59 -17.23
N ALA A 167 7.45 -0.09 -16.08
CA ALA A 167 8.69 -0.36 -15.37
C ALA A 167 9.66 -1.18 -16.24
N LEU A 168 9.16 -2.22 -16.89
CA LEU A 168 9.94 -3.05 -17.81
C LEU A 168 10.45 -2.23 -19.01
N PHE A 169 9.57 -1.47 -19.65
CA PHE A 169 9.93 -0.65 -20.82
C PHE A 169 10.99 0.38 -20.49
N ARG A 170 10.87 1.05 -19.33
CA ARG A 170 11.84 2.04 -18.84
C ARG A 170 13.08 1.41 -18.22
N ARG A 171 13.10 0.10 -18.07
CA ARG A 171 14.16 -0.64 -17.36
C ARG A 171 14.34 -0.13 -15.92
N HIS A 172 13.23 0.25 -15.31
CA HIS A 172 13.19 0.69 -13.93
C HIS A 172 12.95 -0.51 -13.01
N HIS A 173 14.04 -1.06 -12.44
CA HIS A 173 13.99 -2.28 -11.65
C HIS A 173 14.64 -2.10 -10.29
N ILE A 174 14.15 -2.85 -9.31
CA ILE A 174 14.82 -3.04 -8.03
C ILE A 174 15.81 -4.21 -8.20
N ALA A 175 17.11 -3.91 -8.20
CA ALA A 175 18.18 -4.89 -8.34
C ALA A 175 19.38 -4.52 -7.46
N LEU A 176 20.21 -5.51 -7.11
CA LEU A 176 21.38 -5.30 -6.27
C LEU A 176 22.45 -4.40 -6.92
N ARG A 177 22.44 -4.32 -8.25
CA ARG A 177 23.37 -3.49 -9.03
C ARG A 177 22.68 -2.91 -10.25
N PRO A 178 22.97 -1.65 -10.66
CA PRO A 178 22.46 -1.09 -11.89
C PRO A 178 23.09 -1.77 -13.12
N MET A 179 22.33 -1.82 -14.22
CA MET A 179 22.80 -2.31 -15.51
C MET A 179 23.71 -1.26 -16.17
N ILE A 180 24.98 -1.56 -16.35
CA ILE A 180 25.99 -0.65 -16.93
C ILE A 180 26.62 -1.24 -18.18
N THR A 181 26.95 -2.55 -18.16
CA THR A 181 27.67 -3.22 -19.25
C THR A 181 26.72 -4.03 -20.13
N VAL A 182 27.16 -4.34 -21.36
CA VAL A 182 26.40 -5.20 -22.28
C VAL A 182 26.06 -6.55 -21.62
N MET A 183 26.98 -7.10 -20.81
CA MET A 183 26.75 -8.34 -20.08
C MET A 183 25.64 -8.16 -19.02
N ASP A 184 25.63 -7.03 -18.28
CA ASP A 184 24.57 -6.75 -17.30
C ASP A 184 23.20 -6.72 -18.00
N TYR A 185 23.08 -6.03 -19.13
CA TYR A 185 21.83 -5.97 -19.89
C TYR A 185 21.38 -7.34 -20.43
N ARG A 186 22.31 -8.17 -20.94
CA ARG A 186 21.95 -9.50 -21.46
C ARG A 186 21.52 -10.45 -20.36
N VAL A 187 22.23 -10.49 -19.25
CA VAL A 187 21.91 -11.37 -18.11
C VAL A 187 20.59 -10.94 -17.48
N ALA A 188 20.40 -9.64 -17.22
CA ALA A 188 19.15 -9.13 -16.64
C ALA A 188 17.94 -9.36 -17.57
N SER A 189 18.05 -9.02 -18.85
CA SER A 189 16.94 -9.25 -19.80
C SER A 189 16.70 -10.73 -20.09
N GLY A 190 17.73 -11.58 -20.03
CA GLY A 190 17.59 -13.03 -20.13
C GLY A 190 16.81 -13.61 -18.94
N ALA A 191 17.16 -13.21 -17.73
CA ALA A 191 16.41 -13.60 -16.53
C ALA A 191 14.96 -13.09 -16.56
N GLN A 192 14.72 -11.86 -17.01
CA GLN A 192 13.38 -11.32 -17.21
C GLN A 192 12.57 -12.11 -18.23
N LEU A 193 13.18 -12.51 -19.33
CA LEU A 193 12.54 -13.34 -20.35
C LEU A 193 12.13 -14.71 -19.78
N ILE A 194 13.00 -15.35 -19.00
CA ILE A 194 12.70 -16.62 -18.31
C ILE A 194 11.54 -16.40 -17.33
N ALA A 195 11.61 -15.37 -16.49
CA ALA A 195 10.55 -15.04 -15.54
C ALA A 195 9.21 -14.75 -16.24
N ALA A 196 9.21 -13.97 -17.33
CA ALA A 196 8.00 -13.69 -18.10
C ALA A 196 7.41 -14.95 -18.74
N THR A 197 8.25 -15.88 -19.20
CA THR A 197 7.82 -17.18 -19.75
C THR A 197 7.14 -18.02 -18.66
N ILE A 198 7.75 -18.10 -17.48
CA ILE A 198 7.21 -18.83 -16.33
C ILE A 198 5.86 -18.22 -15.90
N LEU A 199 5.79 -16.90 -15.78
CA LEU A 199 4.54 -16.18 -15.42
C LEU A 199 3.44 -16.47 -16.44
N PHE A 200 3.72 -16.29 -17.71
CA PHE A 200 2.75 -16.55 -18.77
C PHE A 200 2.25 -18.00 -18.74
N TYR A 201 3.16 -18.96 -18.62
CA TYR A 201 2.82 -20.38 -18.55
C TYR A 201 2.00 -20.71 -17.30
N SER A 202 2.38 -20.17 -16.13
CA SER A 202 1.69 -20.44 -14.87
C SER A 202 0.27 -19.86 -14.87
N VAL A 203 0.08 -18.63 -15.38
CA VAL A 203 -1.25 -18.00 -15.46
C VAL A 203 -2.14 -18.71 -16.49
N TYR A 204 -1.57 -19.16 -17.61
CA TYR A 204 -2.30 -19.97 -18.59
C TYR A 204 -2.74 -21.31 -17.99
N SER A 205 -1.85 -21.98 -17.27
CA SER A 205 -2.13 -23.22 -16.54
C SER A 205 -3.21 -23.02 -15.47
N PHE A 206 -3.13 -21.91 -14.70
CA PHE A 206 -4.13 -21.55 -13.69
C PHE A 206 -5.53 -21.37 -14.31
N LYS A 207 -5.62 -20.63 -15.43
CA LYS A 207 -6.89 -20.51 -16.16
C LYS A 207 -7.46 -21.87 -16.51
N ASN A 208 -6.64 -22.78 -17.09
CA ASN A 208 -7.13 -24.09 -17.50
C ASN A 208 -7.64 -24.92 -16.31
N VAL A 209 -6.93 -24.90 -15.18
CA VAL A 209 -7.37 -25.56 -13.94
C VAL A 209 -8.68 -24.94 -13.41
N ALA A 210 -8.78 -23.62 -13.35
CA ALA A 210 -9.98 -22.94 -12.88
C ALA A 210 -11.22 -23.24 -13.75
N PHE A 211 -11.05 -23.25 -15.07
CA PHE A 211 -12.14 -23.57 -15.99
C PHE A 211 -12.54 -25.05 -15.94
N SER A 212 -11.58 -25.98 -15.83
CA SER A 212 -11.87 -27.40 -15.69
C SER A 212 -12.54 -27.76 -14.37
N ALA A 213 -12.24 -27.03 -13.31
CA ALA A 213 -12.86 -27.19 -11.99
C ALA A 213 -14.21 -26.45 -11.85
N GLY A 214 -14.68 -25.74 -12.89
CA GLY A 214 -15.92 -24.98 -12.84
C GLY A 214 -15.88 -23.72 -11.95
N ILE A 215 -14.70 -23.33 -11.45
CA ILE A 215 -14.53 -22.19 -10.54
C ILE A 215 -14.67 -20.85 -11.28
N ALA A 216 -14.36 -20.81 -12.57
CA ALA A 216 -14.40 -19.60 -13.40
C ALA A 216 -15.79 -19.26 -13.96
N VAL A 217 -16.84 -19.52 -13.20
CA VAL A 217 -18.24 -19.36 -13.67
C VAL A 217 -18.68 -17.89 -13.70
N THR A 218 -18.04 -16.99 -12.94
CA THR A 218 -18.38 -15.58 -12.93
C THR A 218 -17.68 -14.83 -14.08
N THR A 219 -18.39 -13.86 -14.67
CA THR A 219 -17.85 -13.01 -15.75
C THR A 219 -16.57 -12.28 -15.31
N GLU A 220 -16.51 -11.83 -14.05
CA GLU A 220 -15.35 -11.16 -13.47
C GLU A 220 -14.11 -12.05 -13.47
N HIS A 221 -14.20 -13.28 -12.98
CA HIS A 221 -13.08 -14.23 -12.98
C HIS A 221 -12.59 -14.53 -14.39
N GLY A 222 -13.51 -14.69 -15.34
CA GLY A 222 -13.19 -14.89 -16.75
C GLY A 222 -12.38 -13.71 -17.32
N ILE A 223 -12.82 -12.47 -17.09
CA ILE A 223 -12.11 -11.26 -17.53
C ILE A 223 -10.71 -11.20 -16.90
N LEU A 224 -10.59 -11.47 -15.61
CA LEU A 224 -9.32 -11.42 -14.89
C LEU A 224 -8.30 -12.40 -15.46
N HIS A 225 -8.69 -13.64 -15.75
CA HIS A 225 -7.80 -14.63 -16.37
C HIS A 225 -7.28 -14.18 -17.74
N TRP A 226 -8.15 -13.67 -18.61
CA TRP A 226 -7.74 -13.18 -19.92
C TRP A 226 -6.88 -11.93 -19.84
N LEU A 227 -7.14 -11.05 -18.88
CA LEU A 227 -6.33 -9.86 -18.62
C LEU A 227 -4.89 -10.24 -18.24
N TRP A 228 -4.73 -11.23 -17.34
CA TRP A 228 -3.42 -11.74 -16.94
C TRP A 228 -2.68 -12.41 -18.11
N ILE A 229 -3.33 -13.26 -18.89
CA ILE A 229 -2.72 -13.91 -20.04
C ILE A 229 -2.29 -12.88 -21.08
N GLY A 230 -3.16 -11.93 -21.42
CA GLY A 230 -2.84 -10.86 -22.37
C GLY A 230 -1.70 -9.98 -21.88
N GLY A 231 -1.77 -9.53 -20.62
CA GLY A 231 -0.76 -8.67 -20.01
C GLY A 231 0.62 -9.31 -19.90
N PHE A 232 0.68 -10.55 -19.37
CA PHE A 232 1.96 -11.27 -19.31
C PHE A 232 2.46 -11.72 -20.67
N GLY A 233 1.57 -11.93 -21.64
CA GLY A 233 1.95 -12.14 -23.03
C GLY A 233 2.67 -10.92 -23.62
N VAL A 234 2.18 -9.71 -23.36
CA VAL A 234 2.85 -8.48 -23.80
C VAL A 234 4.19 -8.29 -23.06
N ILE A 235 4.23 -8.57 -21.74
CA ILE A 235 5.49 -8.54 -20.95
C ILE A 235 6.51 -9.52 -21.53
N LEU A 236 6.09 -10.73 -21.92
CA LEU A 236 6.94 -11.72 -22.55
C LEU A 236 7.53 -11.22 -23.87
N LEU A 237 6.70 -10.67 -24.75
CA LEU A 237 7.14 -10.10 -26.03
C LEU A 237 8.11 -8.94 -25.83
N LEU A 238 7.84 -8.06 -24.88
CA LEU A 238 8.72 -6.93 -24.56
C LEU A 238 10.06 -7.41 -23.96
N SER A 239 10.04 -8.45 -23.10
CA SER A 239 11.25 -9.05 -22.53
C SER A 239 12.10 -9.70 -23.60
N LEU A 240 11.47 -10.39 -24.58
CA LEU A 240 12.15 -10.95 -25.75
C LEU A 240 12.79 -9.84 -26.59
N PHE A 241 12.07 -8.75 -26.86
CA PHE A 241 12.60 -7.60 -27.56
C PHE A 241 13.82 -7.02 -26.86
N GLN A 242 13.75 -6.84 -25.53
CA GLN A 242 14.87 -6.29 -24.75
C GLN A 242 16.07 -7.23 -24.66
N PHE A 243 15.85 -8.53 -24.71
CA PHE A 243 16.94 -9.52 -24.77
C PHE A 243 17.70 -9.46 -26.09
N ILE A 244 16.97 -9.31 -27.21
CA ILE A 244 17.58 -9.19 -28.56
C ILE A 244 18.29 -7.85 -28.72
N PHE A 245 17.66 -6.74 -28.29
CA PHE A 245 18.13 -5.38 -28.52
C PHE A 245 18.72 -4.75 -27.26
N VAL A 246 20.04 -4.80 -27.13
CA VAL A 246 20.77 -4.12 -26.04
C VAL A 246 20.90 -2.63 -26.36
N PRO A 247 20.76 -1.71 -25.38
CA PRO A 247 20.91 -0.27 -25.62
C PRO A 247 22.31 0.08 -26.12
N LYS A 248 22.38 1.01 -27.06
CA LYS A 248 23.66 1.53 -27.59
C LYS A 248 24.51 2.27 -26.54
N THR A 249 23.89 2.68 -25.42
CA THR A 249 24.56 3.35 -24.29
C THR A 249 25.28 2.38 -23.34
N ALA A 250 25.10 1.07 -23.51
CA ALA A 250 25.75 0.06 -22.70
C ALA A 250 27.26 0.03 -22.95
N LYS A 251 28.07 0.01 -21.87
CA LYS A 251 29.52 -0.13 -21.96
C LYS A 251 29.89 -1.54 -22.43
N PRO A 252 30.85 -1.68 -23.37
CA PRO A 252 31.27 -2.99 -23.84
C PRO A 252 31.90 -3.83 -22.71
N GLY A 253 31.78 -5.15 -22.80
CA GLY A 253 32.33 -6.10 -21.82
C GLY A 253 31.40 -6.37 -20.65
N GLY A 254 31.98 -6.76 -19.51
CA GLY A 254 31.31 -7.12 -18.26
C GLY A 254 31.65 -8.54 -17.79
N SER A 255 31.48 -8.81 -16.50
CA SER A 255 31.63 -10.14 -15.89
C SER A 255 30.27 -10.78 -15.67
N PHE A 256 30.11 -12.03 -16.07
CA PHE A 256 28.86 -12.78 -15.87
C PHE A 256 28.45 -12.85 -14.40
N LEU A 257 29.39 -13.11 -13.49
CA LEU A 257 29.13 -13.19 -12.05
C LEU A 257 28.62 -11.85 -11.47
N LYS A 258 29.23 -10.72 -11.92
CA LYS A 258 28.76 -9.39 -11.51
C LYS A 258 27.42 -9.01 -12.16
N ALA A 259 27.14 -9.52 -13.35
CA ALA A 259 25.90 -9.25 -14.08
C ALA A 259 24.69 -9.92 -13.41
N GLN A 260 24.86 -11.02 -12.67
CA GLN A 260 23.80 -11.64 -11.88
C GLN A 260 23.22 -10.69 -10.83
N LEU A 261 24.03 -9.79 -10.27
CA LEU A 261 23.57 -8.77 -9.32
C LEU A 261 22.69 -7.67 -9.98
N ALA A 262 22.69 -7.59 -11.30
CA ALA A 262 21.84 -6.67 -12.05
C ALA A 262 20.48 -7.28 -12.44
N VAL A 263 20.23 -8.56 -12.12
CA VAL A 263 18.94 -9.21 -12.32
C VAL A 263 17.91 -8.58 -11.38
N PRO A 264 16.72 -8.20 -11.88
CA PRO A 264 15.64 -7.70 -11.04
C PRO A 264 15.21 -8.72 -9.98
N LEU A 265 14.99 -8.26 -8.76
CA LEU A 265 14.63 -9.14 -7.63
C LEU A 265 13.34 -9.92 -7.91
N TYR A 266 12.31 -9.28 -8.49
CA TYR A 266 11.08 -9.97 -8.85
C TYR A 266 11.30 -11.12 -9.85
N ALA A 267 12.23 -10.95 -10.79
CA ALA A 267 12.56 -11.99 -11.77
C ALA A 267 13.28 -13.17 -11.10
N THR A 268 14.19 -12.89 -10.17
CA THR A 268 14.85 -13.93 -9.37
C THR A 268 13.83 -14.72 -8.54
N MET A 269 12.92 -14.04 -7.83
CA MET A 269 11.86 -14.67 -7.05
C MET A 269 10.93 -15.51 -7.94
N CYS A 270 10.54 -14.98 -9.11
CA CYS A 270 9.72 -15.69 -10.07
C CYS A 270 10.39 -16.97 -10.60
N ILE A 271 11.70 -16.90 -10.89
CA ILE A 271 12.45 -18.07 -11.36
C ILE A 271 12.54 -19.14 -10.26
N ILE A 272 12.81 -18.74 -9.01
CA ILE A 272 12.89 -19.67 -7.88
C ILE A 272 11.54 -20.34 -7.66
N SER A 273 10.46 -19.56 -7.47
CA SER A 273 9.12 -20.10 -7.21
C SER A 273 8.60 -20.90 -8.40
N GLY A 274 8.79 -20.42 -9.63
CA GLY A 274 8.35 -21.11 -10.82
C GLY A 274 9.06 -22.44 -11.06
N THR A 275 10.36 -22.48 -10.82
CA THR A 275 11.13 -23.73 -10.92
C THR A 275 10.61 -24.75 -9.92
N TYR A 276 10.38 -24.33 -8.68
CA TYR A 276 9.82 -25.21 -7.66
C TYR A 276 8.41 -25.72 -8.07
N PHE A 277 7.48 -24.83 -8.39
CA PHE A 277 6.11 -25.22 -8.71
C PHE A 277 6.04 -26.11 -9.94
N ILE A 278 6.82 -25.84 -10.99
CA ILE A 278 6.85 -26.67 -12.20
C ILE A 278 7.45 -28.04 -11.88
N SER A 279 8.56 -28.11 -11.13
CA SER A 279 9.19 -29.38 -10.76
C SER A 279 8.32 -30.23 -9.83
N ALA A 280 7.52 -29.61 -8.98
CA ALA A 280 6.54 -30.27 -8.10
C ALA A 280 5.22 -30.65 -8.82
N GLY A 281 5.09 -30.41 -10.14
CA GLY A 281 3.87 -30.69 -10.90
C GLY A 281 2.74 -29.65 -10.71
N HIS A 282 3.01 -28.55 -10.04
CA HIS A 282 2.03 -27.48 -9.74
C HIS A 282 2.22 -26.27 -10.68
N SER A 283 2.12 -26.48 -11.98
CA SER A 283 2.38 -25.43 -13.00
C SER A 283 1.52 -24.16 -12.83
N ALA A 284 0.35 -24.25 -12.20
CA ALA A 284 -0.53 -23.12 -11.88
C ALA A 284 -0.08 -22.31 -10.63
N GLY A 285 0.94 -22.74 -9.89
CA GLY A 285 1.26 -22.23 -8.57
C GLY A 285 1.43 -20.71 -8.49
N ILE A 286 2.26 -20.10 -9.33
CA ILE A 286 2.43 -18.63 -9.32
C ILE A 286 1.11 -17.93 -9.65
N GLY A 287 0.31 -18.45 -10.60
CA GLY A 287 -1.00 -17.89 -10.94
C GLY A 287 -1.97 -17.89 -9.75
N ILE A 288 -1.95 -18.95 -8.94
CA ILE A 288 -2.76 -19.06 -7.72
C ILE A 288 -2.37 -17.98 -6.71
N TYR A 289 -1.08 -17.82 -6.42
CA TYR A 289 -0.59 -16.79 -5.47
C TYR A 289 -0.76 -15.36 -5.98
N LEU A 290 -0.70 -15.14 -7.29
CA LEU A 290 -1.12 -13.85 -7.87
C LEU A 290 -2.62 -13.59 -7.67
N ASN A 291 -3.46 -14.61 -7.76
CA ASN A 291 -4.89 -14.47 -7.46
C ASN A 291 -5.14 -14.16 -5.97
N GLN A 292 -4.35 -14.72 -5.07
CA GLN A 292 -4.41 -14.36 -3.64
C GLN A 292 -4.13 -12.87 -3.41
N MET A 293 -3.22 -12.26 -4.17
CA MET A 293 -3.04 -10.80 -4.17
C MET A 293 -4.33 -10.06 -4.58
N MET A 294 -5.14 -10.63 -5.47
CA MET A 294 -6.41 -10.01 -5.89
C MET A 294 -7.49 -10.06 -4.81
N GLU A 295 -7.47 -11.03 -3.91
CA GLU A 295 -8.37 -11.07 -2.75
C GLU A 295 -8.14 -9.89 -1.80
N LEU A 296 -6.92 -9.38 -1.74
CA LEU A 296 -6.51 -8.21 -0.97
C LEU A 296 -6.43 -6.94 -1.84
N SER A 297 -7.22 -6.87 -2.91
CA SER A 297 -7.13 -5.81 -3.94
C SER A 297 -7.18 -4.40 -3.38
N GLN A 298 -8.05 -4.12 -2.41
CA GLN A 298 -8.14 -2.80 -1.78
C GLN A 298 -6.83 -2.39 -1.10
N LEU A 299 -6.18 -3.32 -0.41
CA LEU A 299 -4.91 -3.04 0.28
C LEU A 299 -3.79 -2.70 -0.72
N PHE A 300 -3.68 -3.49 -1.81
CA PHE A 300 -2.67 -3.25 -2.85
C PHE A 300 -2.94 -2.01 -3.71
N LEU A 301 -4.22 -1.65 -3.93
CA LEU A 301 -4.58 -0.38 -4.55
C LEU A 301 -4.18 0.80 -3.66
N ASN A 302 -4.34 0.69 -2.35
CA ASN A 302 -3.88 1.71 -1.40
C ASN A 302 -2.35 1.85 -1.42
N VAL A 303 -1.57 0.77 -1.60
CA VAL A 303 -0.12 0.87 -1.83
C VAL A 303 0.17 1.74 -3.05
N GLY A 304 -0.56 1.55 -4.15
CA GLY A 304 -0.45 2.40 -5.35
C GLY A 304 -0.72 3.88 -5.05
N LEU A 305 -1.77 4.17 -4.28
CA LEU A 305 -2.10 5.53 -3.83
C LEU A 305 -0.98 6.12 -2.95
N TYR A 306 -0.43 5.37 -2.02
CA TYR A 306 0.65 5.83 -1.16
C TYR A 306 1.94 6.14 -1.95
N VAL A 307 2.28 5.33 -2.95
CA VAL A 307 3.40 5.67 -3.85
C VAL A 307 3.11 6.98 -4.60
N TRP A 308 1.88 7.17 -5.06
CA TRP A 308 1.48 8.40 -5.73
C TRP A 308 1.54 9.61 -4.79
N ILE A 309 1.05 9.48 -3.56
CA ILE A 309 1.19 10.48 -2.49
C ILE A 309 2.66 10.86 -2.29
N GLY A 310 3.55 9.88 -2.19
CA GLY A 310 4.98 10.12 -2.05
C GLY A 310 5.57 10.92 -3.23
N MET A 311 5.18 10.59 -4.46
CA MET A 311 5.65 11.29 -5.65
C MET A 311 5.04 12.69 -5.79
N LEU A 312 3.79 12.89 -5.40
CA LEU A 312 3.19 14.22 -5.31
C LEU A 312 3.91 15.07 -4.26
N LEU A 313 4.16 14.54 -3.06
CA LEU A 313 4.91 15.22 -2.00
C LEU A 313 6.30 15.65 -2.46
N LYS A 314 7.01 14.80 -3.21
CA LYS A 314 8.30 15.12 -3.84
C LYS A 314 8.23 16.36 -4.74
N ARG A 315 7.10 16.62 -5.38
CA ARG A 315 6.88 17.75 -6.28
C ARG A 315 6.44 19.02 -5.58
N THR A 316 6.15 18.97 -4.29
CA THR A 316 5.83 20.14 -3.45
C THR A 316 7.08 20.74 -2.81
N GLU A 317 7.00 22.00 -2.43
CA GLU A 317 8.04 22.66 -1.62
C GLU A 317 7.89 22.35 -0.12
N LEU A 318 6.82 21.65 0.28
CA LEU A 318 6.46 21.43 1.67
C LEU A 318 7.61 20.77 2.46
N ALA A 319 8.17 19.67 1.93
CA ALA A 319 9.27 18.95 2.58
C ALA A 319 10.49 19.86 2.80
N GLY A 320 10.89 20.66 1.81
CA GLY A 320 12.00 21.61 1.93
C GLY A 320 11.74 22.70 2.96
N LYS A 321 10.50 23.22 3.04
CA LYS A 321 10.11 24.24 4.05
C LYS A 321 10.12 23.66 5.46
N VAL A 322 9.73 22.40 5.63
CA VAL A 322 9.80 21.69 6.92
C VAL A 322 11.26 21.54 7.35
N PHE A 323 12.17 21.17 6.45
CA PHE A 323 13.60 21.08 6.79
C PHE A 323 14.21 22.44 7.16
N ASN A 324 13.73 23.54 6.57
CA ASN A 324 14.20 24.88 6.89
C ASN A 324 13.96 25.29 8.37
N ILE A 325 13.02 24.62 9.07
CA ILE A 325 12.78 24.83 10.50
C ILE A 325 14.00 24.46 11.35
N PHE A 326 14.79 23.48 10.93
CA PHE A 326 15.95 22.99 11.69
C PHE A 326 17.22 23.81 11.46
N ARG A 327 17.33 24.56 10.35
CA ARG A 327 18.54 25.32 9.99
C ARG A 327 18.95 26.37 11.02
N PRO A 328 18.04 27.14 11.65
CA PRO A 328 18.41 28.14 12.66
C PRO A 328 19.11 27.54 13.88
N PHE A 329 18.82 26.27 14.21
CA PHE A 329 19.40 25.58 15.36
C PHE A 329 20.84 25.14 15.15
N LYS A 330 21.36 25.20 13.91
CA LYS A 330 22.72 24.77 13.54
C LYS A 330 23.13 23.43 14.19
N LEU A 331 22.21 22.46 14.15
CA LEU A 331 22.41 21.18 14.81
C LEU A 331 23.68 20.49 14.28
N PRO A 332 24.49 19.87 15.16
CA PRO A 332 25.53 18.94 14.70
C PRO A 332 24.97 17.85 13.78
N PRO A 333 25.73 17.36 12.79
CA PRO A 333 25.23 16.40 11.81
C PRO A 333 24.55 15.18 12.41
N GLU A 334 25.05 14.68 13.53
CA GLU A 334 24.51 13.53 14.24
C GLU A 334 23.14 13.84 14.88
N MET A 335 22.98 15.02 15.49
CA MET A 335 21.71 15.46 16.05
C MET A 335 20.68 15.76 14.95
N LEU A 336 21.13 16.34 13.84
CA LEU A 336 20.27 16.56 12.68
C LEU A 336 19.79 15.21 12.11
N ALA A 337 20.66 14.19 12.04
CA ALA A 337 20.28 12.84 11.61
C ALA A 337 19.13 12.31 12.48
N VAL A 338 19.23 12.43 13.81
CA VAL A 338 18.18 11.98 14.74
C VAL A 338 16.89 12.74 14.51
N ALA A 339 16.95 14.08 14.44
CA ALA A 339 15.79 14.91 14.23
C ALA A 339 15.06 14.60 12.90
N VAL A 340 15.84 14.42 11.83
CA VAL A 340 15.32 14.11 10.50
C VAL A 340 14.70 12.72 10.45
N VAL A 341 15.33 11.70 11.02
CA VAL A 341 14.81 10.33 11.02
C VAL A 341 13.54 10.24 11.89
N ALA A 342 13.53 10.91 13.05
CA ALA A 342 12.34 10.96 13.90
C ALA A 342 11.17 11.70 13.22
N LEU A 343 11.43 12.84 12.56
CA LEU A 343 10.40 13.58 11.82
C LEU A 343 9.88 12.79 10.61
N ALA A 344 10.78 12.09 9.91
CA ALA A 344 10.46 11.27 8.77
C ALA A 344 9.51 10.11 9.11
N ALA A 345 9.45 9.68 10.36
CA ALA A 345 8.54 8.64 10.82
C ALA A 345 7.05 9.02 10.61
N ILE A 346 6.69 10.30 10.72
CA ILE A 346 5.30 10.76 10.52
C ILE A 346 4.84 10.51 9.09
N PRO A 347 5.46 11.08 8.03
CA PRO A 347 5.03 10.80 6.67
C PRO A 347 5.28 9.33 6.25
N THR A 348 6.23 8.62 6.86
CA THR A 348 6.41 7.19 6.63
C THR A 348 5.21 6.39 7.12
N ALA A 349 4.65 6.71 8.28
CA ALA A 349 3.42 6.10 8.77
C ALA A 349 2.27 6.29 7.76
N TYR A 350 2.14 7.48 7.18
CA TYR A 350 1.12 7.78 6.16
C TYR A 350 1.39 7.16 4.79
N THR A 351 2.63 6.82 4.45
CA THR A 351 2.94 6.11 3.19
C THR A 351 2.83 4.60 3.33
N GLY A 352 2.70 4.09 4.54
CA GLY A 352 2.45 2.67 4.81
C GLY A 352 3.64 1.73 4.57
N GLY A 353 4.78 2.22 4.09
CA GLY A 353 5.96 1.39 3.82
C GLY A 353 7.27 2.16 3.83
N SER A 354 8.29 1.58 4.47
CA SER A 354 9.60 2.19 4.64
C SER A 354 10.25 2.61 3.31
N GLY A 355 10.20 1.76 2.30
CA GLY A 355 10.79 2.02 0.99
C GLY A 355 10.13 3.15 0.21
N ILE A 356 8.81 3.33 0.34
CA ILE A 356 8.04 4.36 -0.38
C ILE A 356 8.52 5.75 0.03
N PHE A 357 8.69 5.98 1.34
CA PHE A 357 9.15 7.26 1.86
C PHE A 357 10.60 7.56 1.45
N VAL A 358 11.49 6.57 1.48
CA VAL A 358 12.88 6.71 1.02
C VAL A 358 12.92 7.13 -0.45
N ILE A 359 12.08 6.56 -1.31
CA ILE A 359 11.99 6.97 -2.72
C ILE A 359 11.49 8.41 -2.85
N ALA A 360 10.51 8.81 -2.05
CA ALA A 360 9.86 10.10 -2.15
C ALA A 360 10.74 11.26 -1.65
N VAL A 361 11.38 11.10 -0.50
CA VAL A 361 12.03 12.20 0.25
C VAL A 361 13.51 11.93 0.54
N GLY A 362 13.99 10.72 0.35
CA GLY A 362 15.36 10.31 0.71
C GLY A 362 16.46 11.15 0.07
N GLY A 363 16.31 11.57 -1.19
CA GLY A 363 17.27 12.46 -1.85
C GLY A 363 17.36 13.83 -1.18
N LEU A 364 16.23 14.40 -0.71
CA LEU A 364 16.20 15.66 0.04
C LEU A 364 16.91 15.50 1.40
N ILE A 365 16.58 14.40 2.10
CA ILE A 365 17.23 14.09 3.39
C ILE A 365 18.75 14.05 3.23
N TYR A 366 19.22 13.30 2.23
CA TYR A 366 20.63 13.19 1.93
C TYR A 366 21.28 14.57 1.67
N ALA A 367 20.65 15.40 0.82
CA ALA A 367 21.15 16.73 0.48
C ALA A 367 21.23 17.64 1.71
N GLU A 368 20.19 17.69 2.55
CA GLU A 368 20.16 18.52 3.75
C GLU A 368 21.20 18.05 4.79
N MET A 369 21.37 16.74 4.96
CA MET A 369 22.43 16.17 5.80
C MET A 369 23.82 16.59 5.31
N ARG A 370 24.06 16.53 4.00
CA ARG A 370 25.33 16.95 3.39
C ARG A 370 25.59 18.45 3.56
N ARG A 371 24.55 19.28 3.42
CA ARG A 371 24.62 20.73 3.68
C ARG A 371 25.00 21.06 5.12
N ALA A 372 24.49 20.27 6.07
CA ALA A 372 24.84 20.41 7.47
C ALA A 372 26.26 19.90 7.83
N GLY A 373 27.05 19.45 6.83
CA GLY A 373 28.39 18.95 7.02
C GLY A 373 28.48 17.48 7.43
N ALA A 374 27.40 16.71 7.31
CA ALA A 374 27.43 15.28 7.59
C ALA A 374 28.36 14.55 6.62
N ARG A 375 29.12 13.56 7.14
CA ARG A 375 29.85 12.60 6.29
C ARG A 375 28.86 11.81 5.41
N ARG A 376 29.31 11.40 4.22
CA ARG A 376 28.43 10.66 3.26
C ARG A 376 27.86 9.40 3.87
N GLN A 377 28.65 8.68 4.66
CA GLN A 377 28.23 7.45 5.33
C GLN A 377 27.05 7.68 6.29
N LEU A 378 27.14 8.73 7.15
CA LEU A 378 26.05 9.09 8.06
C LEU A 378 24.81 9.57 7.31
N ALA A 379 24.98 10.40 6.27
CA ALA A 379 23.88 10.90 5.45
C ALA A 379 23.13 9.73 4.75
N LEU A 380 23.85 8.73 4.22
CA LEU A 380 23.26 7.52 3.64
C LEU A 380 22.55 6.66 4.69
N ALA A 381 23.14 6.51 5.89
CA ALA A 381 22.53 5.80 7.01
C ALA A 381 21.19 6.46 7.43
N ALA A 382 21.21 7.78 7.64
CA ALA A 382 20.00 8.53 8.01
C ALA A 382 18.92 8.43 6.92
N THR A 383 19.31 8.49 5.64
CA THR A 383 18.39 8.33 4.51
C THR A 383 17.74 6.94 4.49
N ALA A 384 18.51 5.87 4.68
CA ALA A 384 18.00 4.51 4.73
C ALA A 384 17.09 4.27 5.95
N MET A 385 17.44 4.85 7.11
CA MET A 385 16.66 4.76 8.35
C MET A 385 15.37 5.60 8.32
N SER A 386 15.31 6.63 7.49
CA SER A 386 14.18 7.57 7.48
C SER A 386 12.83 6.91 7.19
N GLY A 387 12.85 5.77 6.50
CA GLY A 387 11.66 4.98 6.24
C GLY A 387 11.32 3.95 7.32
N SER A 388 12.21 3.65 8.27
CA SER A 388 12.04 2.47 9.13
C SER A 388 11.28 2.75 10.44
N LEU A 389 11.41 3.93 11.03
CA LEU A 389 10.82 4.20 12.35
C LEU A 389 9.30 4.41 12.32
N GLY A 390 8.73 4.77 11.16
CA GLY A 390 7.30 5.11 11.02
C GLY A 390 6.38 3.91 10.82
N VAL A 391 6.89 2.73 10.51
CA VAL A 391 6.07 1.56 10.16
C VAL A 391 5.23 1.00 11.32
N VAL A 392 5.55 1.37 12.56
CA VAL A 392 4.80 0.99 13.76
C VAL A 392 3.83 2.08 14.24
N LEU A 393 3.82 3.24 13.56
CA LEU A 393 2.98 4.39 13.92
C LEU A 393 1.68 4.42 13.12
N ARG A 394 0.59 4.92 13.73
CA ARG A 394 -0.66 5.20 13.02
C ARG A 394 -0.44 6.31 11.98
N PRO A 395 -0.94 6.14 10.77
CA PRO A 395 -1.85 5.11 10.24
C PRO A 395 -1.18 4.07 9.33
N CYS A 396 -0.08 3.45 9.72
CA CYS A 396 0.69 2.55 8.86
C CYS A 396 -0.14 1.37 8.33
N LEU A 397 -0.20 1.22 7.00
CA LEU A 397 -0.93 0.17 6.31
C LEU A 397 -0.45 -1.24 6.70
N LEU A 398 0.84 -1.42 6.98
CA LEU A 398 1.38 -2.72 7.35
C LEU A 398 0.75 -3.24 8.66
N VAL A 399 0.58 -2.37 9.64
CA VAL A 399 -0.09 -2.70 10.92
C VAL A 399 -1.57 -3.04 10.69
N VAL A 400 -2.24 -2.31 9.79
CA VAL A 400 -3.63 -2.59 9.42
C VAL A 400 -3.77 -3.98 8.79
N ILE A 401 -2.84 -4.38 7.93
CA ILE A 401 -2.83 -5.71 7.31
C ILE A 401 -2.61 -6.79 8.37
N VAL A 402 -1.71 -6.58 9.32
CA VAL A 402 -1.53 -7.52 10.44
C VAL A 402 -2.84 -7.73 11.17
N ALA A 403 -3.53 -6.66 11.58
CA ALA A 403 -4.80 -6.76 12.30
C ALA A 403 -5.94 -7.34 11.44
N ALA A 404 -5.93 -7.10 10.12
CA ALA A 404 -6.92 -7.65 9.21
C ALA A 404 -6.78 -9.16 8.97
N LEU A 405 -5.57 -9.69 9.10
CA LEU A 405 -5.28 -11.11 8.89
C LEU A 405 -5.28 -11.93 10.20
N ASN A 406 -5.26 -11.26 11.37
CA ASN A 406 -5.12 -11.93 12.67
C ASN A 406 -6.17 -11.38 13.64
N ASN A 407 -7.12 -12.22 14.02
CA ASN A 407 -8.22 -11.86 14.92
C ASN A 407 -7.80 -11.65 16.39
N GLU A 408 -6.61 -12.09 16.75
CA GLU A 408 -6.06 -12.02 18.12
C GLU A 408 -5.53 -10.62 18.46
N VAL A 409 -5.37 -9.74 17.44
CA VAL A 409 -4.82 -8.40 17.64
C VAL A 409 -5.68 -7.34 16.93
N THR A 410 -5.75 -6.17 17.51
CA THR A 410 -6.44 -5.02 16.92
C THR A 410 -5.45 -3.92 16.50
N THR A 411 -5.86 -3.08 15.57
CA THR A 411 -5.05 -1.92 15.13
C THR A 411 -4.71 -1.01 16.32
N ASP A 412 -5.65 -0.76 17.22
CA ASP A 412 -5.44 0.11 18.39
C ASP A 412 -4.39 -0.44 19.35
N GLN A 413 -4.41 -1.74 19.63
CA GLN A 413 -3.40 -2.40 20.47
C GLN A 413 -2.01 -2.29 19.83
N LEU A 414 -1.90 -2.62 18.56
CA LEU A 414 -0.63 -2.60 17.83
C LEU A 414 -0.07 -1.17 17.74
N PHE A 415 -0.87 -0.17 17.40
CA PHE A 415 -0.42 1.22 17.36
C PHE A 415 -0.06 1.76 18.74
N GLY A 416 -0.80 1.37 19.80
CA GLY A 416 -0.49 1.77 21.17
C GLY A 416 0.91 1.30 21.61
N TRP A 417 1.29 0.07 21.28
CA TRP A 417 2.63 -0.44 21.52
C TRP A 417 3.64 0.11 20.50
N GLY A 418 3.24 0.32 19.27
CA GLY A 418 4.05 0.88 18.22
C GLY A 418 4.66 2.24 18.59
N VAL A 419 3.91 3.10 19.29
CA VAL A 419 4.43 4.38 19.80
C VAL A 419 5.61 4.17 20.77
N LYS A 420 5.52 3.16 21.64
CA LYS A 420 6.62 2.82 22.58
C LYS A 420 7.85 2.31 21.83
N VAL A 421 7.64 1.46 20.83
CA VAL A 421 8.70 0.95 19.95
C VAL A 421 9.36 2.09 19.18
N PHE A 422 8.57 3.04 18.66
CA PHE A 422 9.09 4.23 17.97
C PHE A 422 10.02 5.06 18.87
N PHE A 423 9.60 5.36 20.09
CA PHE A 423 10.46 6.12 21.04
C PHE A 423 11.72 5.32 21.41
N LEU A 424 11.62 4.03 21.62
CA LEU A 424 12.75 3.14 21.89
C LEU A 424 13.77 3.18 20.72
N THR A 425 13.30 2.94 19.50
CA THR A 425 14.17 2.92 18.32
C THR A 425 14.81 4.27 18.03
N THR A 426 14.04 5.36 18.22
CA THR A 426 14.54 6.74 18.11
C THR A 426 15.63 7.03 19.15
N ALA A 427 15.43 6.62 20.40
CA ALA A 427 16.40 6.80 21.48
C ALA A 427 17.66 5.98 21.22
N LEU A 428 17.54 4.73 20.76
CA LEU A 428 18.69 3.91 20.38
C LEU A 428 19.45 4.49 19.20
N PHE A 429 18.74 4.99 18.18
CA PHE A 429 19.40 5.66 17.05
C PHE A 429 20.13 6.92 17.50
N ALA A 430 19.52 7.73 18.38
CA ALA A 430 20.16 8.90 18.97
C ALA A 430 21.41 8.52 19.77
N MET A 431 21.31 7.50 20.61
CA MET A 431 22.44 6.99 21.38
C MET A 431 23.58 6.55 20.48
N MET A 432 23.29 5.74 19.46
CA MET A 432 24.32 5.25 18.52
C MET A 432 24.93 6.38 17.69
N ALA A 433 24.13 7.32 17.19
CA ALA A 433 24.62 8.47 16.46
C ALA A 433 25.55 9.36 17.31
N LEU A 434 25.21 9.55 18.60
CA LEU A 434 26.03 10.31 19.54
C LEU A 434 27.32 9.57 19.95
N ILE A 435 27.29 8.26 20.14
CA ILE A 435 28.49 7.44 20.43
C ILE A 435 29.47 7.49 19.26
N THR A 436 28.94 7.46 18.03
CA THR A 436 29.76 7.42 16.79
C THR A 436 30.09 8.80 16.23
N ARG A 437 29.84 9.88 16.99
CA ARG A 437 30.16 11.25 16.58
C ARG A 437 31.68 11.46 16.39
N GLN A 438 32.01 12.30 15.42
CA GLN A 438 33.44 12.67 15.16
C GLN A 438 33.77 14.11 15.59
N GLY A 439 32.77 14.95 15.83
CA GLY A 439 32.95 16.34 16.19
C GLY A 439 32.52 16.67 17.63
N PRO A 440 32.90 17.85 18.16
CA PRO A 440 32.39 18.32 19.45
C PRO A 440 30.90 18.59 19.36
N LEU A 441 30.17 18.30 20.43
CA LEU A 441 28.76 18.65 20.56
C LEU A 441 28.67 20.18 20.87
N ARG A 442 28.82 21.01 19.85
CA ARG A 442 28.63 22.44 19.98
C ARG A 442 27.20 22.76 19.48
N LEU A 443 26.37 23.19 20.42
CA LEU A 443 25.14 23.92 20.12
C LEU A 443 25.53 25.40 20.15
N ASP A 444 25.45 26.08 19.00
CA ASP A 444 25.67 27.54 18.99
C ASP A 444 24.64 28.24 19.89
N PRO A 445 25.07 29.22 20.72
CA PRO A 445 24.16 29.92 21.61
C PRO A 445 23.05 30.62 20.78
N PRO A 446 21.81 30.59 21.25
CA PRO A 446 20.63 30.95 20.48
C PRO A 446 20.32 32.45 20.40
N GLU A 447 21.32 33.36 20.36
CA GLU A 447 21.04 34.80 20.35
C GLU A 447 20.09 35.24 19.22
N ASN A 448 20.10 34.56 18.08
CA ASN A 448 19.23 34.85 16.94
C ASN A 448 18.31 33.69 16.50
N VAL A 449 18.27 32.58 17.25
CA VAL A 449 17.52 31.36 16.83
C VAL A 449 16.02 31.65 16.77
N TRP A 450 15.45 32.33 17.72
CA TRP A 450 14.00 32.59 17.76
C TRP A 450 13.47 33.45 16.61
N PRO A 451 14.12 34.58 16.24
CA PRO A 451 13.71 35.33 15.06
C PRO A 451 13.81 34.52 13.77
N GLU A 452 14.92 33.80 13.58
CA GLU A 452 15.13 32.95 12.39
C GLU A 452 14.16 31.76 12.34
N PHE A 453 13.89 31.13 13.49
CA PHE A 453 12.89 30.06 13.60
C PHE A 453 11.48 30.57 13.23
N LYS A 454 11.07 31.74 13.78
CA LYS A 454 9.80 32.36 13.42
C LYS A 454 9.73 32.70 11.92
N ALA A 455 10.84 33.18 11.35
CA ALA A 455 10.94 33.46 9.92
C ALA A 455 10.82 32.16 9.06
N ALA A 456 11.41 31.05 9.52
CA ALA A 456 11.28 29.76 8.88
C ALA A 456 9.87 29.14 9.01
N LEU A 457 9.17 29.43 10.10
CA LEU A 457 7.81 28.92 10.35
C LEU A 457 6.75 29.67 9.52
N LYS A 458 6.96 30.98 9.27
CA LYS A 458 5.99 31.82 8.53
C LYS A 458 5.57 31.25 7.16
N PRO A 459 6.48 30.71 6.30
CA PRO A 459 6.11 30.11 5.03
C PRO A 459 5.29 28.83 5.15
N LEU A 460 5.24 28.20 6.31
CA LEU A 460 4.44 26.99 6.55
C LEU A 460 2.99 27.30 6.95
N PHE A 461 2.72 28.51 7.42
CA PHE A 461 1.38 28.88 7.88
C PHE A 461 0.28 28.67 6.84
N PRO A 462 0.44 29.03 5.56
CA PRO A 462 -0.57 28.73 4.53
C PRO A 462 -0.81 27.23 4.37
N TYR A 463 0.23 26.41 4.48
CA TYR A 463 0.10 24.94 4.36
C TYR A 463 -0.70 24.37 5.54
N VAL A 464 -0.47 24.86 6.76
CA VAL A 464 -1.25 24.46 7.93
C VAL A 464 -2.73 24.80 7.75
N ILE A 465 -3.03 25.99 7.18
CA ILE A 465 -4.41 26.38 6.85
C ILE A 465 -5.00 25.43 5.80
N LEU A 466 -4.28 25.14 4.72
CA LEU A 466 -4.76 24.25 3.66
C LEU A 466 -5.04 22.84 4.20
N VAL A 467 -4.13 22.31 5.03
CA VAL A 467 -4.34 21.01 5.71
C VAL A 467 -5.58 21.10 6.59
N GLY A 468 -5.69 22.12 7.45
CA GLY A 468 -6.82 22.28 8.34
C GLY A 468 -8.15 22.41 7.60
N VAL A 469 -8.22 23.25 6.57
CA VAL A 469 -9.43 23.41 5.75
C VAL A 469 -9.81 22.10 5.06
N THR A 470 -8.84 21.39 4.45
CA THR A 470 -9.12 20.11 3.81
C THR A 470 -9.67 19.09 4.79
N LEU A 471 -9.04 18.94 5.96
CA LEU A 471 -9.50 18.01 7.00
C LEU A 471 -10.89 18.38 7.54
N VAL A 472 -11.16 19.66 7.75
CA VAL A 472 -12.49 20.15 8.18
C VAL A 472 -13.55 19.87 7.11
N VAL A 473 -13.23 20.09 5.84
CA VAL A 473 -14.16 19.76 4.73
C VAL A 473 -14.48 18.26 4.72
N TYR A 474 -13.48 17.39 4.85
CA TYR A 474 -13.71 15.96 4.92
C TYR A 474 -14.50 15.54 6.18
N ALA A 475 -14.18 16.13 7.33
CA ALA A 475 -14.90 15.86 8.58
C ALA A 475 -16.37 16.30 8.52
N LEU A 476 -16.66 17.49 7.95
CA LEU A 476 -18.01 18.02 7.89
C LEU A 476 -18.87 17.38 6.78
N LEU A 477 -18.29 17.14 5.60
CA LEU A 477 -19.05 16.63 4.45
C LEU A 477 -19.14 15.10 4.42
N LEU A 478 -18.09 14.41 4.89
CA LEU A 478 -17.96 12.96 4.77
C LEU A 478 -17.87 12.26 6.12
N ASN A 479 -17.89 13.01 7.24
CA ASN A 479 -17.61 12.49 8.58
C ASN A 479 -16.35 11.61 8.61
N ALA A 480 -15.37 11.95 7.76
CA ALA A 480 -14.12 11.23 7.61
C ALA A 480 -12.99 12.00 8.30
N TYR A 481 -12.37 11.36 9.26
CA TYR A 481 -11.18 11.86 9.96
C TYR A 481 -9.94 11.21 9.37
N LEU A 482 -8.79 11.84 9.54
CA LEU A 482 -7.53 11.30 9.02
C LEU A 482 -7.08 10.11 9.87
N ASP A 483 -7.42 8.92 9.42
CA ASP A 483 -7.06 7.64 10.02
C ASP A 483 -6.42 6.70 8.97
N GLU A 484 -6.19 5.45 9.34
CA GLU A 484 -5.57 4.43 8.50
C GLU A 484 -6.38 4.06 7.25
N PHE A 485 -7.70 4.26 7.26
CA PHE A 485 -8.61 3.91 6.16
C PHE A 485 -8.87 5.09 5.23
N SER A 486 -8.93 6.30 5.77
CA SER A 486 -9.22 7.54 5.05
C SER A 486 -7.97 8.22 4.48
N ALA A 487 -6.79 7.98 5.05
CA ALA A 487 -5.54 8.59 4.60
C ALA A 487 -5.26 8.38 3.08
N PRO A 488 -5.44 7.19 2.49
CA PRO A 488 -5.22 6.98 1.06
C PRO A 488 -6.14 7.82 0.16
N ILE A 489 -7.27 8.28 0.70
CA ILE A 489 -8.28 9.09 0.00
C ILE A 489 -8.01 10.58 0.18
N ILE A 490 -7.75 11.00 1.42
CA ILE A 490 -7.60 12.42 1.79
C ILE A 490 -6.27 12.99 1.30
N LEU A 491 -5.17 12.26 1.47
CA LEU A 491 -3.83 12.78 1.19
C LEU A 491 -3.56 13.11 -0.28
N PRO A 492 -3.99 12.33 -1.29
CA PRO A 492 -3.83 12.73 -2.70
C PRO A 492 -4.52 14.05 -3.01
N VAL A 493 -5.75 14.23 -2.50
CA VAL A 493 -6.53 15.46 -2.69
C VAL A 493 -5.85 16.63 -2.00
N LEU A 494 -5.40 16.45 -0.76
CA LEU A 494 -4.65 17.46 -0.01
C LEU A 494 -3.39 17.90 -0.75
N LEU A 495 -2.60 16.97 -1.26
CA LEU A 495 -1.36 17.28 -1.99
C LEU A 495 -1.64 17.96 -3.34
N LEU A 496 -2.72 17.59 -4.03
CA LEU A 496 -3.16 18.29 -5.23
C LEU A 496 -3.56 19.75 -4.91
N VAL A 497 -4.28 19.98 -3.82
CA VAL A 497 -4.62 21.33 -3.35
C VAL A 497 -3.36 22.12 -3.02
N ILE A 498 -2.39 21.52 -2.34
CA ILE A 498 -1.10 22.16 -2.04
C ILE A 498 -0.35 22.51 -3.34
N LEU A 499 -0.27 21.59 -4.31
CA LEU A 499 0.38 21.84 -5.59
C LEU A 499 -0.30 22.99 -6.37
N ILE A 500 -1.63 23.03 -6.38
CA ILE A 500 -2.39 24.12 -7.00
C ILE A 500 -2.06 25.47 -6.30
N TYR A 501 -2.08 25.48 -4.97
CA TYR A 501 -1.73 26.67 -4.19
C TYR A 501 -0.31 27.16 -4.48
N GLU A 502 0.68 26.27 -4.49
CA GLU A 502 2.07 26.61 -4.79
C GLU A 502 2.19 27.24 -6.17
N ARG A 503 1.53 26.69 -7.16
CA ARG A 503 1.56 27.21 -8.54
C ARG A 503 0.87 28.56 -8.70
N LEU A 504 -0.24 28.79 -8.01
CA LEU A 504 -0.93 30.08 -8.02
C LEU A 504 -0.15 31.18 -7.31
N THR A 505 0.70 30.80 -6.35
CA THR A 505 1.44 31.76 -5.53
C THR A 505 2.84 32.06 -6.08
N GLN A 506 3.46 31.12 -6.84
CA GLN A 506 4.82 31.26 -7.39
C GLN A 506 4.97 32.34 -8.46
N GLU A 507 3.91 32.81 -9.09
CA GLU A 507 4.00 33.89 -10.10
C GLU A 507 4.52 35.24 -9.54
N LYS A 508 4.61 35.38 -8.21
CA LYS A 508 4.95 36.66 -7.55
C LYS A 508 6.32 36.72 -6.86
N THR A 509 7.03 35.59 -6.73
CA THR A 509 8.31 35.59 -5.98
C THR A 509 9.47 35.37 -6.95
N GLY A 510 10.17 36.44 -7.27
CA GLY A 510 11.39 36.40 -8.09
C GLY A 510 12.49 35.56 -7.43
N ARG A 511 13.30 34.91 -8.25
CA ARG A 511 14.43 34.06 -7.89
C ARG A 511 15.33 34.71 -6.82
N GLU A 512 15.42 34.14 -5.64
CA GLU A 512 16.60 34.31 -4.80
C GLU A 512 17.77 33.51 -5.40
N ASN A 513 18.82 34.24 -5.81
CA ASN A 513 20.08 33.67 -6.27
C ASN A 513 20.79 33.00 -5.07
N LEU A 514 20.60 31.69 -4.91
CA LEU A 514 21.43 30.88 -4.03
C LEU A 514 22.76 30.63 -4.68
N ASN A 515 23.82 31.11 -4.05
CA ASN A 515 25.21 30.85 -4.40
C ASN A 515 25.56 29.43 -3.93
N ILE A 516 25.53 28.45 -4.84
CA ILE A 516 25.62 27.01 -4.53
C ILE A 516 26.92 26.44 -5.11
N ASP A 517 27.65 25.70 -4.30
CA ASP A 517 28.92 25.05 -4.65
C ASP A 517 28.69 23.93 -5.71
N TYR A 518 29.69 23.64 -6.56
CA TYR A 518 29.58 22.82 -7.78
C TYR A 518 29.03 21.39 -7.55
N LEU A 519 29.30 20.77 -6.39
CA LEU A 519 28.77 19.46 -6.00
C LEU A 519 27.31 19.53 -5.55
N GLU A 520 26.96 20.60 -4.85
CA GLU A 520 25.61 20.95 -4.48
C GLU A 520 24.75 21.21 -5.71
N LYS A 521 25.32 21.84 -6.74
CA LYS A 521 24.66 22.13 -8.02
C LYS A 521 24.22 20.87 -8.77
N ARG A 522 24.95 19.78 -8.67
CA ARG A 522 24.64 18.53 -9.35
C ARG A 522 23.55 17.70 -8.64
N LEU A 523 23.54 17.71 -7.30
CA LEU A 523 22.48 17.13 -6.47
C LEU A 523 21.23 18.00 -6.52
N VAL A 524 21.39 19.31 -6.49
CA VAL A 524 20.33 20.30 -6.59
C VAL A 524 19.81 20.41 -8.03
N ASP A 525 20.65 20.29 -9.07
CA ASP A 525 20.18 20.29 -10.48
C ASP A 525 19.27 19.10 -10.79
N SER A 526 19.49 17.93 -10.18
CA SER A 526 18.54 16.81 -10.27
C SER A 526 17.21 17.11 -9.55
N TRP A 527 17.23 17.97 -8.54
CA TRP A 527 16.09 18.42 -7.75
C TRP A 527 15.55 19.79 -8.24
N ASP A 528 16.39 20.67 -8.75
CA ASP A 528 15.99 21.96 -9.36
C ASP A 528 15.38 21.80 -10.74
N ASP A 529 15.68 20.73 -11.48
CA ASP A 529 14.89 20.33 -12.65
C ASP A 529 13.44 19.99 -12.29
N VAL A 530 13.22 19.52 -11.04
CA VAL A 530 11.90 19.32 -10.44
C VAL A 530 11.28 20.64 -9.96
N ARG A 531 12.11 21.63 -9.56
CA ARG A 531 11.71 22.93 -8.98
C ARG A 531 11.68 24.10 -9.97
N LYS A 532 12.00 23.91 -11.24
CA LYS A 532 11.91 25.01 -12.23
C LYS A 532 10.46 25.49 -12.34
N GLY A 533 10.17 26.58 -11.65
CA GLY A 533 8.89 27.22 -11.41
C GLY A 533 8.13 27.73 -12.63
N ASN A 534 8.38 27.21 -13.82
CA ASN A 534 7.66 27.50 -15.06
C ASN A 534 6.86 26.31 -15.58
N ASP A 535 6.79 25.21 -14.83
CA ASP A 535 6.05 24.04 -15.26
C ASP A 535 4.56 24.19 -14.96
N SER A 536 3.71 23.87 -15.93
CA SER A 536 2.25 23.86 -15.74
C SER A 536 1.85 22.80 -14.71
N ILE A 537 0.71 23.00 -14.01
CA ILE A 537 0.13 22.01 -13.09
C ILE A 537 0.02 20.65 -13.78
N GLU A 538 -0.46 20.65 -15.04
CA GLU A 538 -0.57 19.47 -15.88
C GLU A 538 0.77 18.73 -16.02
N LYS A 539 1.85 19.44 -16.32
CA LYS A 539 3.19 18.85 -16.46
C LYS A 539 3.66 18.23 -15.14
N THR A 540 3.45 18.93 -14.04
CA THR A 540 3.84 18.46 -12.70
C THR A 540 3.12 17.16 -12.31
N ILE A 541 1.80 17.11 -12.51
CA ILE A 541 0.99 15.90 -12.23
C ILE A 541 1.38 14.77 -13.17
N ARG A 542 1.55 15.04 -14.45
CA ARG A 542 1.97 14.04 -15.43
C ARG A 542 3.33 13.43 -15.09
N GLU A 543 4.32 14.25 -14.76
CA GLU A 543 5.65 13.77 -14.39
C GLU A 543 5.64 13.00 -13.09
N ALA A 544 4.90 13.48 -12.06
CA ALA A 544 4.71 12.75 -10.82
C ALA A 544 4.08 11.38 -11.09
N THR A 545 3.00 11.32 -11.85
CA THR A 545 2.31 10.06 -12.18
C THR A 545 3.17 9.14 -13.04
N THR A 546 3.93 9.70 -13.98
CA THR A 546 4.85 8.92 -14.82
C THR A 546 5.97 8.27 -14.01
N GLU A 547 6.50 8.97 -13.01
CA GLU A 547 7.50 8.43 -12.08
C GLU A 547 6.85 7.40 -11.16
N THR A 548 5.67 7.71 -10.62
CA THR A 548 4.84 6.80 -9.84
C THR A 548 4.61 5.47 -10.55
N THR A 549 4.23 5.51 -11.83
CA THR A 549 3.94 4.30 -12.62
C THR A 549 5.12 3.34 -12.67
N GLY A 550 6.35 3.87 -12.81
CA GLY A 550 7.57 3.06 -12.78
C GLY A 550 7.82 2.42 -11.41
N HIS A 551 7.65 3.18 -10.34
CA HIS A 551 7.87 2.69 -8.98
C HIS A 551 6.78 1.69 -8.55
N ILE A 552 5.51 1.97 -8.84
CA ILE A 552 4.40 1.04 -8.58
C ILE A 552 4.65 -0.29 -9.31
N GLY A 553 5.05 -0.23 -10.59
CA GLY A 553 5.29 -1.45 -11.36
C GLY A 553 6.40 -2.31 -10.78
N ALA A 554 7.53 -1.71 -10.42
CA ALA A 554 8.63 -2.44 -9.81
C ALA A 554 8.23 -3.02 -8.43
N LEU A 555 7.48 -2.26 -7.64
CA LEU A 555 7.07 -2.65 -6.28
C LEU A 555 5.98 -3.72 -6.29
N LEU A 556 4.89 -3.54 -7.05
CA LEU A 556 3.79 -4.52 -7.09
C LEU A 556 4.21 -5.85 -7.73
N MET A 557 5.10 -5.83 -8.74
CA MET A 557 5.69 -7.06 -9.28
C MET A 557 6.55 -7.77 -8.23
N LEU A 558 7.32 -7.02 -7.44
CA LEU A 558 8.12 -7.59 -6.34
C LEU A 558 7.20 -8.21 -5.27
N MET A 559 6.15 -7.49 -4.86
CA MET A 559 5.17 -7.97 -3.87
C MET A 559 4.45 -9.24 -4.34
N GLY A 560 3.95 -9.27 -5.57
CA GLY A 560 3.29 -10.46 -6.12
C GLY A 560 4.21 -11.68 -6.17
N MET A 561 5.49 -11.50 -6.51
CA MET A 561 6.47 -12.58 -6.50
C MET A 561 6.90 -12.97 -5.09
N SER A 562 6.89 -12.04 -4.15
CA SER A 562 7.14 -12.30 -2.73
C SER A 562 6.05 -13.22 -2.14
N ILE A 563 4.77 -12.97 -2.44
CA ILE A 563 3.66 -13.87 -2.05
C ILE A 563 3.88 -15.26 -2.65
N SER A 564 4.34 -15.35 -3.90
CA SER A 564 4.66 -16.63 -4.54
C SER A 564 5.81 -17.39 -3.86
N ILE A 565 6.84 -16.67 -3.38
CA ILE A 565 7.91 -17.27 -2.54
C ILE A 565 7.34 -17.76 -1.21
N GLY A 566 6.45 -16.98 -0.58
CA GLY A 566 5.71 -17.42 0.61
C GLY A 566 4.99 -18.74 0.38
N GLY A 567 4.33 -18.89 -0.77
CA GLY A 567 3.69 -20.15 -1.17
C GLY A 567 4.66 -21.32 -1.38
N VAL A 568 5.90 -21.07 -1.80
CA VAL A 568 6.94 -22.12 -1.84
C VAL A 568 7.31 -22.55 -0.42
N ILE A 569 7.54 -21.58 0.48
CA ILE A 569 7.89 -21.87 1.88
C ILE A 569 6.78 -22.67 2.57
N GLU A 570 5.52 -22.31 2.33
CA GLU A 570 4.34 -23.03 2.82
C GLU A 570 4.30 -24.48 2.31
N ARG A 571 4.47 -24.68 1.01
CA ARG A 571 4.34 -26.01 0.36
C ARG A 571 5.54 -26.92 0.56
N VAL A 572 6.72 -26.38 0.82
CA VAL A 572 7.90 -27.16 1.24
C VAL A 572 7.72 -27.66 2.67
N GLU A 573 6.64 -27.22 3.35
CA GLU A 573 6.40 -27.51 4.76
C GLU A 573 7.59 -27.14 5.65
N LEU A 574 8.31 -26.07 5.25
CA LEU A 574 9.48 -25.62 6.00
C LEU A 574 9.14 -25.33 7.45
N MET A 575 7.89 -24.91 7.70
CA MET A 575 7.40 -24.64 9.04
C MET A 575 7.18 -25.91 9.87
N SER A 576 6.99 -27.08 9.26
CA SER A 576 6.91 -28.37 9.98
C SER A 576 8.25 -28.76 10.61
N MET A 577 9.36 -28.17 10.13
CA MET A 577 10.67 -28.34 10.75
C MET A 577 10.85 -27.47 12.02
N VAL A 578 9.98 -26.49 12.22
CA VAL A 578 9.94 -25.69 13.45
C VAL A 578 9.22 -26.50 14.51
N PRO A 579 9.80 -26.75 15.69
CA PRO A 579 9.11 -27.47 16.75
C PRO A 579 7.81 -26.75 17.13
N THR A 580 6.74 -27.50 17.31
CA THR A 580 5.46 -26.99 17.80
C THR A 580 5.45 -26.81 19.31
N GLU A 581 6.29 -27.58 20.01
CA GLU A 581 6.48 -27.49 21.45
C GLU A 581 7.92 -27.11 21.76
N PHE A 582 8.08 -25.99 22.45
CA PHE A 582 9.38 -25.50 22.89
C PHE A 582 9.51 -25.77 24.41
N GLY A 583 10.68 -26.25 24.82
CA GLY A 583 10.96 -26.45 26.25
C GLY A 583 11.01 -25.15 27.06
N SER A 584 10.99 -23.99 26.41
CA SER A 584 11.00 -22.69 27.04
C SER A 584 10.57 -21.59 26.03
N ILE A 585 9.80 -20.62 26.50
CA ILE A 585 9.39 -19.42 25.74
C ILE A 585 10.60 -18.63 25.21
N TRP A 586 11.75 -18.65 25.92
CA TRP A 586 12.99 -18.03 25.50
C TRP A 586 13.60 -18.66 24.24
N VAL A 587 13.52 -19.99 24.17
CA VAL A 587 13.99 -20.75 22.99
C VAL A 587 13.06 -20.49 21.83
N ALA A 588 11.74 -20.50 22.06
CA ALA A 588 10.73 -20.15 21.05
C ALA A 588 11.00 -18.77 20.48
N MET A 589 11.09 -17.74 21.34
CA MET A 589 11.33 -16.36 20.93
C MET A 589 12.64 -16.23 20.14
N THR A 590 13.73 -16.87 20.59
CA THR A 590 15.02 -16.78 19.90
C THR A 590 14.98 -17.36 18.50
N LEU A 591 14.35 -18.53 18.33
CA LEU A 591 14.20 -19.18 17.04
C LEU A 591 13.29 -18.37 16.13
N LEU A 592 12.15 -17.90 16.63
CA LEU A 592 11.20 -17.08 15.87
C LEU A 592 11.81 -15.77 15.42
N VAL A 593 12.54 -15.07 16.30
CA VAL A 593 13.29 -13.84 15.93
C VAL A 593 14.24 -14.11 14.77
N ALA A 594 15.02 -15.20 14.83
CA ALA A 594 15.95 -15.55 13.75
C ALA A 594 15.22 -15.82 12.43
N ILE A 595 14.11 -16.57 12.47
CA ILE A 595 13.28 -16.88 11.30
C ILE A 595 12.66 -15.59 10.72
N LEU A 596 12.08 -14.74 11.57
CA LEU A 596 11.44 -13.49 11.15
C LEU A 596 12.44 -12.51 10.48
N VAL A 597 13.67 -12.40 11.02
CA VAL A 597 14.71 -11.58 10.39
C VAL A 597 15.07 -12.14 9.01
N VAL A 598 15.23 -13.46 8.87
CA VAL A 598 15.53 -14.10 7.57
C VAL A 598 14.38 -13.87 6.57
N ILE A 599 13.11 -14.01 6.99
CA ILE A 599 11.97 -13.72 6.14
C ILE A 599 12.01 -12.25 5.70
N GLY A 600 12.23 -11.30 6.60
CA GLY A 600 12.35 -9.88 6.29
C GLY A 600 13.53 -9.55 5.37
N MET A 601 14.60 -10.36 5.36
CA MET A 601 15.72 -10.18 4.41
C MET A 601 15.41 -10.64 2.99
N ILE A 602 14.47 -11.59 2.83
CA ILE A 602 14.18 -12.25 1.55
C ILE A 602 12.92 -11.67 0.90
N MET A 603 11.90 -11.36 1.70
CA MET A 603 10.57 -10.98 1.24
C MET A 603 10.31 -9.48 1.44
N ASP A 604 9.35 -8.94 0.68
CA ASP A 604 8.79 -7.63 0.99
C ASP A 604 7.87 -7.70 2.23
N PRO A 605 7.58 -6.54 2.89
CA PRO A 605 6.84 -6.53 4.14
C PRO A 605 5.44 -7.13 4.04
N TYR A 606 4.76 -6.87 2.95
CA TYR A 606 3.36 -7.27 2.80
C TYR A 606 3.23 -8.77 2.58
N GLY A 607 4.07 -9.32 1.68
CA GLY A 607 4.16 -10.76 1.48
C GLY A 607 4.64 -11.51 2.71
N ALA A 608 5.59 -10.92 3.44
CA ALA A 608 6.10 -11.49 4.70
C ALA A 608 5.02 -11.55 5.78
N VAL A 609 4.19 -10.51 5.95
CA VAL A 609 3.07 -10.52 6.91
C VAL A 609 2.05 -11.60 6.54
N ILE A 610 1.69 -11.72 5.25
CA ILE A 610 0.75 -12.77 4.81
C ILE A 610 1.28 -14.17 5.15
N LEU A 611 2.56 -14.44 4.85
CA LEU A 611 3.18 -15.72 5.17
C LEU A 611 3.21 -15.98 6.69
N VAL A 612 3.67 -15.01 7.48
CA VAL A 612 3.79 -15.16 8.94
C VAL A 612 2.42 -15.34 9.59
N SER A 613 1.39 -14.62 9.13
CA SER A 613 0.01 -14.78 9.61
C SER A 613 -0.53 -16.19 9.36
N ALA A 614 -0.23 -16.76 8.20
CA ALA A 614 -0.72 -18.07 7.81
C ALA A 614 0.05 -19.24 8.46
N THR A 615 1.27 -19.00 8.99
CA THR A 615 2.17 -20.12 9.37
C THR A 615 2.77 -19.97 10.77
N ILE A 616 3.45 -18.85 11.05
CA ILE A 616 4.30 -18.69 12.23
C ILE A 616 3.50 -18.15 13.44
N ALA A 617 2.49 -17.33 13.19
CA ALA A 617 1.75 -16.66 14.24
C ALA A 617 1.11 -17.68 15.22
N THR A 618 0.47 -18.73 14.71
CA THR A 618 -0.11 -19.80 15.51
C THR A 618 0.95 -20.51 16.37
N ILE A 619 2.12 -20.83 15.80
CA ILE A 619 3.23 -21.45 16.52
C ILE A 619 3.70 -20.56 17.68
N ALA A 620 3.76 -19.26 17.47
CA ALA A 620 4.14 -18.30 18.51
C ALA A 620 3.11 -18.26 19.64
N TYR A 621 1.82 -18.23 19.30
CA TYR A 621 0.72 -18.20 20.28
C TYR A 621 0.65 -19.49 21.08
N ASP A 622 0.77 -20.64 20.43
CA ASP A 622 0.79 -21.95 21.07
C ASP A 622 2.02 -22.13 22.00
N SER A 623 3.09 -21.37 21.74
CA SER A 623 4.29 -21.32 22.59
C SER A 623 4.15 -20.39 23.80
N GLY A 624 2.99 -19.77 24.01
CA GLY A 624 2.70 -18.85 25.11
C GLY A 624 3.18 -17.41 24.91
N ILE A 625 3.52 -17.02 23.66
CA ILE A 625 3.91 -15.64 23.37
C ILE A 625 2.64 -14.82 23.12
N ASP A 626 2.50 -13.69 23.85
CA ASP A 626 1.38 -12.76 23.64
C ASP A 626 1.31 -12.28 22.18
N PRO A 627 0.12 -12.30 21.55
CA PRO A 627 -0.05 -11.93 20.14
C PRO A 627 0.44 -10.52 19.80
N VAL A 628 0.20 -9.53 20.66
CA VAL A 628 0.66 -8.15 20.43
C VAL A 628 2.18 -8.06 20.51
N HIS A 629 2.78 -8.77 21.50
CA HIS A 629 4.22 -8.87 21.64
C HIS A 629 4.86 -9.51 20.40
N PHE A 630 4.32 -10.64 19.94
CA PHE A 630 4.78 -11.32 18.73
C PHE A 630 4.79 -10.40 17.51
N TRP A 631 3.69 -9.65 17.30
CA TRP A 631 3.61 -8.75 16.13
C TRP A 631 4.51 -7.53 16.25
N MET A 632 4.75 -7.01 17.45
CA MET A 632 5.77 -5.96 17.63
C MET A 632 7.17 -6.47 17.32
N VAL A 633 7.51 -7.68 17.76
CA VAL A 633 8.79 -8.34 17.40
C VAL A 633 8.89 -8.54 15.90
N THR A 634 7.82 -9.01 15.26
CA THR A 634 7.75 -9.26 13.81
C THR A 634 8.01 -7.99 13.01
N LEU A 635 7.34 -6.89 13.33
CA LEU A 635 7.50 -5.61 12.62
C LEU A 635 8.94 -5.08 12.75
N VAL A 636 9.54 -5.16 13.94
CA VAL A 636 10.93 -4.73 14.15
C VAL A 636 11.92 -5.66 13.45
N ALA A 637 11.66 -6.97 13.45
CA ALA A 637 12.49 -7.97 12.75
C ALA A 637 12.47 -7.75 11.23
N PHE A 638 11.33 -7.41 10.66
CA PHE A 638 11.21 -7.10 9.24
C PHE A 638 11.98 -5.83 8.88
N GLU A 639 11.87 -4.77 9.67
CA GLU A 639 12.65 -3.54 9.44
C GLU A 639 14.16 -3.78 9.56
N LEU A 640 14.61 -4.61 10.50
CA LEU A 640 15.98 -5.06 10.54
C LEU A 640 16.36 -5.82 9.26
N GLY A 641 15.47 -6.71 8.78
CA GLY A 641 15.66 -7.46 7.53
C GLY A 641 15.85 -6.53 6.32
N TYR A 642 15.03 -5.46 6.19
CA TYR A 642 15.13 -4.51 5.06
C TYR A 642 16.39 -3.67 5.07
N LEU A 643 17.05 -3.56 6.20
CA LEU A 643 18.33 -2.89 6.35
C LEU A 643 19.51 -3.86 6.25
N SER A 644 19.25 -5.18 6.28
CA SER A 644 20.28 -6.23 6.33
C SER A 644 20.66 -6.75 4.95
N PRO A 645 21.97 -6.94 4.65
CA PRO A 645 22.39 -7.72 3.50
C PRO A 645 21.81 -9.16 3.57
N PRO A 646 21.53 -9.83 2.42
CA PRO A 646 22.02 -9.52 1.07
C PRO A 646 21.19 -8.53 0.29
N VAL A 647 19.87 -8.38 0.55
CA VAL A 647 19.02 -7.49 -0.25
C VAL A 647 19.13 -6.06 0.24
N ALA A 648 18.94 -5.81 1.55
CA ALA A 648 18.99 -4.48 2.16
C ALA A 648 18.17 -3.45 1.39
N LEU A 649 16.86 -3.71 1.23
CA LEU A 649 15.98 -2.98 0.32
C LEU A 649 16.05 -1.45 0.51
N ASN A 650 16.04 -0.96 1.75
CA ASN A 650 16.09 0.48 2.02
C ASN A 650 17.43 1.10 1.55
N HIS A 651 18.54 0.36 1.59
CA HIS A 651 19.82 0.83 1.05
C HIS A 651 19.85 0.83 -0.48
N LEU A 652 19.17 -0.13 -1.12
CA LEU A 652 19.03 -0.14 -2.58
C LEU A 652 18.20 1.07 -3.05
N LEU A 653 17.12 1.37 -2.37
CA LEU A 653 16.27 2.53 -2.68
C LEU A 653 17.00 3.84 -2.38
N THR A 654 17.73 3.93 -1.27
CA THR A 654 18.61 5.07 -0.96
C THR A 654 19.62 5.31 -2.08
N ARG A 655 20.30 4.27 -2.54
CA ARG A 655 21.24 4.34 -3.67
C ARG A 655 20.57 4.82 -4.95
N GLN A 656 19.34 4.40 -5.20
CA GLN A 656 18.59 4.79 -6.39
C GLN A 656 18.25 6.29 -6.38
N VAL A 657 17.89 6.87 -5.23
CA VAL A 657 17.49 8.27 -5.11
C VAL A 657 18.66 9.24 -4.91
N VAL A 658 19.74 8.77 -4.27
CA VAL A 658 20.94 9.58 -4.02
C VAL A 658 21.91 9.53 -5.22
N GLY A 659 21.94 8.42 -5.93
CA GLY A 659 22.80 8.18 -7.09
C GLY A 659 24.05 7.38 -6.76
N GLU A 660 24.52 6.64 -7.77
CA GLU A 660 25.64 5.70 -7.68
C GLU A 660 26.98 6.37 -7.33
N GLU A 661 27.17 7.59 -7.83
CA GLU A 661 28.43 8.34 -7.63
C GLU A 661 28.65 8.69 -6.15
N GLU A 662 27.64 9.19 -5.46
CA GLU A 662 27.70 9.53 -4.05
C GLU A 662 27.92 8.29 -3.17
N VAL A 663 27.26 7.17 -3.52
CA VAL A 663 27.46 5.89 -2.84
C VAL A 663 28.88 5.36 -3.07
N ARG A 664 29.45 5.54 -4.26
CA ARG A 664 30.84 5.17 -4.56
C ARG A 664 31.81 6.05 -3.79
N LEU A 665 31.60 7.35 -3.75
CA LEU A 665 32.43 8.29 -2.99
C LEU A 665 32.38 8.00 -1.49
N SER A 666 31.24 7.58 -0.96
CA SER A 666 31.11 7.21 0.44
C SER A 666 32.03 6.05 0.85
N ALA A 667 32.30 5.11 -0.08
CA ALA A 667 33.18 3.98 0.19
C ALA A 667 34.68 4.38 0.34
N LEU A 668 35.04 5.60 -0.09
CA LEU A 668 36.38 6.17 0.06
C LEU A 668 36.56 6.92 1.39
N GLU A 669 35.47 7.20 2.10
CA GLU A 669 35.48 7.88 3.40
C GLU A 669 35.66 6.88 4.54
N GLY A 670 36.24 7.32 5.63
CA GLY A 670 36.37 6.58 6.88
C GLY A 670 37.73 5.97 7.14
N HIS A 671 38.28 6.29 8.34
CA HIS A 671 39.59 5.81 8.80
C HIS A 671 39.54 4.41 9.39
N ASN A 672 38.37 4.03 10.01
CA ASN A 672 38.14 2.77 10.68
C ASN A 672 37.12 1.92 9.95
N PHE A 673 37.04 0.63 10.28
CA PHE A 673 36.04 -0.30 9.75
C PHE A 673 34.62 0.23 9.96
N TRP A 674 34.30 0.77 11.15
CA TRP A 674 32.99 1.35 11.46
C TRP A 674 32.59 2.49 10.50
N TYR A 675 33.43 3.51 10.39
CA TYR A 675 33.11 4.70 9.56
C TYR A 675 33.16 4.41 8.07
N ARG A 676 33.85 3.37 7.64
CA ARG A 676 33.83 2.92 6.24
C ARG A 676 32.55 2.22 5.88
N HIS A 677 31.88 1.59 6.86
CA HIS A 677 30.63 0.83 6.65
C HIS A 677 29.45 1.37 7.45
N GLU A 678 29.56 2.57 8.00
CA GLU A 678 28.59 3.20 8.89
C GLU A 678 27.19 3.27 8.27
N LYS A 679 27.07 3.49 6.96
CA LYS A 679 25.78 3.49 6.26
C LYS A 679 24.97 2.21 6.47
N ILE A 680 25.64 1.07 6.70
CA ILE A 680 25.01 -0.22 6.97
C ILE A 680 25.03 -0.53 8.47
N LEU A 681 26.18 -0.33 9.13
CA LEU A 681 26.35 -0.73 10.53
C LEU A 681 25.49 0.08 11.49
N LEU A 682 25.33 1.39 11.27
CA LEU A 682 24.54 2.25 12.16
C LEU A 682 23.06 1.82 12.16
N PRO A 683 22.37 1.66 11.02
CA PRO A 683 21.02 1.12 10.98
C PRO A 683 20.90 -0.27 11.57
N LEU A 684 21.81 -1.20 11.21
CA LEU A 684 21.78 -2.59 11.68
C LEU A 684 21.92 -2.70 13.19
N VAL A 685 22.87 -2.00 13.77
CA VAL A 685 23.10 -2.06 15.24
C VAL A 685 21.90 -1.42 15.97
N THR A 686 21.40 -0.30 15.47
CA THR A 686 20.23 0.36 16.07
C THR A 686 19.00 -0.55 16.07
N MET A 687 18.65 -1.11 14.92
CA MET A 687 17.47 -1.97 14.80
C MET A 687 17.69 -3.33 15.46
N GLY A 688 18.92 -3.86 15.44
CA GLY A 688 19.27 -5.08 16.15
C GLY A 688 19.13 -4.94 17.66
N LEU A 689 19.60 -3.83 18.24
CA LEU A 689 19.39 -3.53 19.67
C LEU A 689 17.90 -3.33 19.98
N ALA A 690 17.17 -2.62 19.12
CA ALA A 690 15.72 -2.45 19.28
C ALA A 690 15.00 -3.81 19.29
N LEU A 691 15.33 -4.69 18.35
CA LEU A 691 14.77 -6.04 18.27
C LEU A 691 15.06 -6.86 19.53
N LEU A 692 16.29 -6.81 20.03
CA LEU A 692 16.67 -7.50 21.28
C LEU A 692 15.86 -6.96 22.46
N VAL A 693 15.70 -5.65 22.58
CA VAL A 693 14.91 -5.06 23.67
C VAL A 693 13.44 -5.45 23.54
N VAL A 694 12.84 -5.31 22.34
CA VAL A 694 11.43 -5.63 22.12
C VAL A 694 11.14 -7.11 22.30
N ALA A 695 12.05 -8.01 21.90
CA ALA A 695 11.84 -9.46 22.02
C ALA A 695 11.99 -9.97 23.45
N TYR A 696 12.99 -9.46 24.20
CA TYR A 696 13.38 -10.11 25.45
C TYR A 696 13.02 -9.34 26.72
N VAL A 697 12.91 -8.01 26.68
CA VAL A 697 12.57 -7.24 27.89
C VAL A 697 11.14 -7.55 28.39
N PRO A 698 10.11 -7.67 27.52
CA PRO A 698 8.79 -8.07 28.00
C PRO A 698 8.80 -9.42 28.71
N LEU A 699 9.52 -10.42 28.18
CA LEU A 699 9.66 -11.73 28.84
C LEU A 699 10.40 -11.66 30.18
N MET A 700 11.34 -10.71 30.36
CA MET A 700 12.06 -10.51 31.63
C MET A 700 11.17 -9.93 32.74
N ILE A 701 10.19 -9.10 32.37
CA ILE A 701 9.29 -8.43 33.31
C ILE A 701 7.98 -9.20 33.54
N GLY A 702 7.86 -10.40 32.95
CA GLY A 702 6.67 -11.24 33.09
C GLY A 702 5.44 -10.69 32.35
N TYR A 703 5.65 -10.05 31.21
CA TYR A 703 4.61 -9.71 30.26
C TYR A 703 4.50 -10.88 29.28
N ASP A 704 3.72 -11.86 29.71
CA ASP A 704 3.48 -13.09 28.95
C ASP A 704 2.13 -13.01 28.25
#